data_816f32fdbaab4fa9e862e7e21b8258aa
#
_entry.id   816f32fdbaab4fa9e862e7e21b8258aa
#
_cell.length_a   1.000
_cell.length_b   1.000
_cell.length_c   1.000
_cell.angle_alpha   90.00
_cell.angle_beta   90.00
_cell.angle_gamma   90.00
#
_symmetry.space_group_name_H-M   'P 1'
#
loop_
_entity.id
_entity.type
_entity.pdbx_description
1 polymer ?
#
loop_
_entity_poly.entity_id
_entity_poly.type
_entity_poly.pdbx_seq_one_letter_code
_entity_poly.pdbx_strand_id
1 'polypeptide(L)'
;MTLAMVRLVGARALTAALILGIAGAGAAACQKGPAVGADAGPDAAVSGSVTGATTGAASVASGAAALPSGLPGDAPAGDRPLLGVTSFVATVYKEPRDTAKKLGYLRVGTRVPRSAEPVGKAGCAGGWYAIEPHGYVCAGEDATTDLDAPILKASRPPNLKTALPYRYAFVRAVLPMYVRVPTADEQYKAEFKLKEHLDWYHQNEAEVTKVALGANDVAIDERGVPVADKKLGELGLGKSSQELGFGNMLGGDTDADPVPFWLEGGKRAIPNISDFKTKGFEIFADRARRHTGLSLIGSFATGPESLGRRFAITADLRLVPATKIKPDTGSPWHGLELADALTLPLAFVRSQSARSYKIVHGKVQTADSLDYRSAYTLNGKMRTVEGVRYYRTTDKHWLSAQDVGLAVPPATWPDDAEKGRKWIEISITNQTLVLWEGKKPVYATLVSTGQAGLDDPKHSTATVRGTFRIRNKHVSAMMDSNESSSVGGHANTTGGGSARAAIGDDDRSAAKPASPATAAAGKGKTHAKAGGKDAKAAKGDKGAKPKADAKAGAAPGEKIIPKRGDGEYGVTRRRGEGTFQLRDVPYIQYFESGYALHAAYWHDVFGTPRSHGCVNLAPVDAHRVFFWTDPPVPVGWHAVNAGEDMGEGTLVVLHE
;
A
#
# COMPACT_ATOMS: atom_id res chain seq x y z
N MET A 1 18.13 -63.41 -6.92
CA MET A 1 17.33 -63.68 -8.13
C MET A 1 16.72 -62.35 -8.51
N THR A 2 17.33 -61.53 -9.28
CA THR A 2 17.62 -61.48 -10.71
C THR A 2 16.40 -61.11 -11.56
N LEU A 3 16.58 -60.02 -12.30
CA LEU A 3 16.01 -59.55 -13.58
C LEU A 3 14.63 -58.86 -13.54
N ALA A 4 14.34 -57.83 -14.38
CA ALA A 4 15.15 -57.10 -15.37
C ALA A 4 14.41 -55.78 -15.75
N MET A 5 15.18 -54.81 -16.24
CA MET A 5 14.77 -53.64 -17.01
C MET A 5 13.98 -53.96 -18.28
N VAL A 6 13.04 -53.08 -18.66
CA VAL A 6 12.87 -52.74 -20.09
C VAL A 6 12.60 -51.24 -20.24
N ARG A 7 13.51 -50.56 -20.92
CA ARG A 7 13.35 -49.25 -21.58
C ARG A 7 12.64 -49.46 -22.91
N LEU A 8 11.74 -48.55 -23.29
CA LEU A 8 11.46 -48.32 -24.71
C LEU A 8 11.40 -46.82 -25.00
N VAL A 9 12.30 -46.46 -25.91
CA VAL A 9 12.45 -45.16 -26.61
C VAL A 9 11.72 -45.26 -27.94
N GLY A 10 11.07 -44.19 -28.38
CA GLY A 10 10.53 -44.04 -29.74
C GLY A 10 9.90 -42.66 -29.88
N ALA A 11 10.41 -41.83 -30.45
CA ALA A 11 10.87 -41.06 -31.59
C ALA A 11 9.79 -40.82 -32.66
N ARG A 12 9.60 -39.49 -32.90
CA ARG A 12 9.33 -38.81 -34.16
C ARG A 12 8.06 -39.07 -34.99
N ALA A 13 7.33 -37.96 -35.30
CA ALA A 13 7.18 -37.53 -36.70
C ALA A 13 6.70 -36.08 -36.79
N LEU A 14 7.49 -35.27 -37.48
CA LEU A 14 7.11 -33.98 -38.13
C LEU A 14 6.11 -34.27 -39.25
N THR A 15 5.15 -33.35 -39.42
CA THR A 15 4.58 -33.14 -40.77
C THR A 15 4.34 -31.63 -40.95
N ALA A 16 5.14 -31.06 -41.81
CA ALA A 16 4.96 -29.73 -42.40
C ALA A 16 3.96 -29.89 -43.58
N ALA A 17 3.03 -28.96 -43.68
CA ALA A 17 2.29 -28.75 -44.93
C ALA A 17 2.27 -27.23 -45.23
N LEU A 18 3.00 -26.94 -46.28
CA LEU A 18 3.09 -25.68 -47.01
C LEU A 18 1.93 -25.63 -47.99
N ILE A 19 1.15 -24.54 -48.04
CA ILE A 19 0.36 -24.18 -49.24
C ILE A 19 0.53 -22.69 -49.50
N LEU A 20 1.01 -22.44 -50.70
CA LEU A 20 1.26 -21.15 -51.37
C LEU A 20 -0.02 -20.58 -52.03
N GLY A 21 -0.11 -19.25 -52.08
CA GLY A 21 -0.58 -18.48 -53.24
C GLY A 21 -2.07 -18.10 -53.20
N ILE A 22 -2.42 -16.85 -53.37
CA ILE A 22 -2.40 -16.10 -54.63
C ILE A 22 -2.80 -14.62 -54.33
N ALA A 23 -2.11 -13.72 -54.99
CA ALA A 23 -2.33 -12.29 -55.01
C ALA A 23 -3.63 -11.89 -55.75
N GLY A 24 -4.21 -10.78 -55.34
CA GLY A 24 -5.25 -10.08 -56.08
C GLY A 24 -5.25 -8.60 -55.71
N ALA A 25 -4.70 -7.79 -56.59
CA ALA A 25 -4.71 -6.35 -56.54
C ALA A 25 -6.06 -5.78 -56.98
N GLY A 26 -6.46 -4.70 -56.36
CA GLY A 26 -7.62 -3.90 -56.84
C GLY A 26 -7.53 -2.48 -56.26
N ALA A 27 -7.20 -1.54 -57.12
CA ALA A 27 -6.97 -0.14 -56.82
C ALA A 27 -8.24 0.73 -57.04
N ALA A 28 -8.18 1.92 -56.43
CA ALA A 28 -8.88 3.18 -56.79
C ALA A 28 -10.38 3.27 -56.38
N ALA A 29 -10.89 4.39 -55.88
CA ALA A 29 -10.68 5.78 -56.26
C ALA A 29 -11.30 6.74 -55.21
N CYS A 30 -10.74 7.92 -55.16
CA CYS A 30 -11.25 9.13 -54.53
C CYS A 30 -12.61 9.58 -55.10
N GLN A 31 -13.45 10.19 -54.24
CA GLN A 31 -14.20 11.37 -54.69
C GLN A 31 -14.58 12.30 -53.52
N LYS A 32 -14.38 13.60 -53.78
CA LYS A 32 -14.61 14.77 -52.93
C LYS A 32 -16.06 15.23 -52.97
N GLY A 33 -16.53 15.78 -51.86
CA GLY A 33 -17.34 16.93 -51.56
C GLY A 33 -18.68 17.18 -52.26
N PRO A 34 -19.49 18.12 -51.84
CA PRO A 34 -19.17 19.42 -51.30
C PRO A 34 -19.99 19.90 -50.06
N ALA A 35 -19.58 21.03 -49.52
CA ALA A 35 -20.25 21.87 -48.51
C ALA A 35 -21.33 22.75 -49.13
N VAL A 36 -22.23 23.31 -48.29
CA VAL A 36 -23.05 24.55 -48.37
C VAL A 36 -24.22 24.32 -47.37
N GLY A 37 -24.68 25.15 -46.47
CA GLY A 37 -24.51 26.56 -46.20
C GLY A 37 -25.54 26.95 -45.12
N ALA A 38 -25.30 28.06 -44.48
CA ALA A 38 -26.00 28.74 -43.41
C ALA A 38 -27.51 28.98 -43.65
N ASP A 39 -28.28 29.15 -42.55
CA ASP A 39 -28.84 30.44 -42.13
C ASP A 39 -29.89 30.34 -41.01
N ALA A 40 -29.75 31.30 -40.08
CA ALA A 40 -30.69 32.19 -39.38
C ALA A 40 -31.86 31.63 -38.54
N GLY A 41 -31.90 32.13 -37.28
CA GLY A 41 -33.05 32.15 -36.36
C GLY A 41 -34.15 33.15 -36.82
N PRO A 42 -35.03 33.72 -35.96
CA PRO A 42 -35.03 33.90 -34.48
C PRO A 42 -36.43 33.75 -33.80
N ASP A 43 -36.43 33.97 -32.46
CA ASP A 43 -37.48 34.55 -31.60
C ASP A 43 -38.80 33.82 -31.29
N ALA A 44 -39.08 33.62 -30.00
CA ALA A 44 -40.06 34.43 -29.24
C ALA A 44 -40.32 33.88 -27.82
N ALA A 45 -40.26 34.81 -26.91
CA ALA A 45 -40.64 34.70 -25.48
C ALA A 45 -42.17 34.62 -25.32
N VAL A 46 -42.62 33.89 -24.25
CA VAL A 46 -43.84 34.32 -23.51
C VAL A 46 -43.71 33.92 -22.04
N SER A 47 -43.88 34.90 -21.21
CA SER A 47 -44.00 34.89 -19.77
C SER A 47 -45.32 34.28 -19.27
N GLY A 48 -45.31 33.75 -18.06
CA GLY A 48 -46.51 33.38 -17.32
C GLY A 48 -46.23 33.08 -15.86
N SER A 49 -46.36 34.10 -15.02
CA SER A 49 -46.35 34.01 -13.56
C SER A 49 -47.71 33.50 -13.05
N VAL A 50 -47.69 32.57 -12.08
CA VAL A 50 -48.78 32.44 -11.09
C VAL A 50 -48.18 32.08 -9.73
N THR A 51 -48.50 32.91 -8.79
CA THR A 51 -48.27 32.84 -7.35
C THR A 51 -49.12 31.75 -6.67
N GLY A 52 -48.55 31.07 -5.70
CA GLY A 52 -49.30 30.19 -4.79
C GLY A 52 -48.42 29.78 -3.62
N ALA A 53 -48.58 30.48 -2.48
CA ALA A 53 -47.96 30.13 -1.21
C ALA A 53 -48.67 28.99 -0.52
N THR A 54 -47.93 27.99 0.00
CA THR A 54 -48.30 27.21 1.20
C THR A 54 -47.07 26.63 1.88
N THR A 55 -46.90 27.04 3.08
CA THR A 55 -46.28 26.52 4.30
C THR A 55 -45.62 25.14 4.31
N GLY A 56 -44.35 25.12 4.61
CA GLY A 56 -43.71 24.42 5.70
C GLY A 56 -43.52 22.90 5.64
N ALA A 57 -42.34 22.48 5.32
CA ALA A 57 -41.60 21.41 5.98
C ALA A 57 -40.14 21.46 5.49
N ALA A 58 -39.24 21.84 6.37
CA ALA A 58 -37.80 21.79 6.11
C ALA A 58 -37.38 20.31 6.07
N SER A 59 -37.33 19.71 4.90
CA SER A 59 -36.56 18.50 4.67
C SER A 59 -35.11 18.92 4.43
N VAL A 60 -34.25 18.62 5.40
CA VAL A 60 -32.80 18.69 5.21
C VAL A 60 -32.48 17.61 4.17
N ALA A 61 -32.43 17.98 2.91
CA ALA A 61 -31.87 17.15 1.87
C ALA A 61 -30.39 16.94 2.22
N SER A 62 -30.08 15.72 2.69
CA SER A 62 -28.74 15.18 2.71
C SER A 62 -28.25 15.18 1.26
N GLY A 63 -27.54 16.22 0.89
CA GLY A 63 -26.82 16.26 -0.36
C GLY A 63 -25.79 15.15 -0.33
N ALA A 64 -26.02 14.08 -1.08
CA ALA A 64 -24.95 13.19 -1.49
C ALA A 64 -23.92 14.10 -2.20
N ALA A 65 -22.82 14.40 -1.52
CA ALA A 65 -21.69 15.07 -2.13
C ALA A 65 -21.23 14.19 -3.28
N ALA A 66 -21.49 14.62 -4.50
CA ALA A 66 -20.85 14.04 -5.67
C ALA A 66 -19.36 14.01 -5.39
N LEU A 67 -18.74 12.84 -5.53
CA LEU A 67 -17.28 12.72 -5.48
C LEU A 67 -16.73 13.76 -6.45
N PRO A 68 -15.74 14.60 -6.02
CA PRO A 68 -15.17 15.56 -6.91
C PRO A 68 -14.64 14.82 -8.13
N SER A 69 -15.11 15.20 -9.31
CA SER A 69 -14.67 14.69 -10.59
C SER A 69 -13.24 15.18 -10.86
N GLY A 70 -12.27 14.44 -10.33
CA GLY A 70 -10.84 14.70 -10.44
C GLY A 70 -10.11 13.95 -9.36
N LEU A 71 -9.33 12.94 -9.74
CA LEU A 71 -8.37 12.32 -8.83
C LEU A 71 -7.37 13.39 -8.38
N PRO A 72 -6.97 13.44 -7.10
CA PRO A 72 -6.06 14.45 -6.58
C PRO A 72 -4.65 14.25 -7.16
N GLY A 73 -4.39 14.81 -8.28
CA GLY A 73 -3.06 14.79 -8.91
C GLY A 73 -2.64 16.15 -9.38
N ASP A 74 -3.53 16.88 -10.03
CA ASP A 74 -3.34 18.28 -10.41
C ASP A 74 -4.69 18.96 -10.21
N ALA A 75 -4.76 19.87 -9.24
CA ALA A 75 -5.89 20.78 -9.17
C ALA A 75 -5.97 21.48 -10.54
N PRO A 76 -7.15 21.52 -11.20
CA PRO A 76 -7.28 22.31 -12.41
C PRO A 76 -6.84 23.72 -12.04
N ALA A 77 -5.75 24.16 -12.64
CA ALA A 77 -5.26 25.52 -12.52
C ALA A 77 -6.29 26.42 -13.24
N GLY A 78 -7.32 26.83 -12.50
CA GLY A 78 -7.98 28.07 -12.82
C GLY A 78 -6.95 29.19 -12.69
N ASP A 79 -7.28 30.41 -13.07
CA ASP A 79 -6.40 31.60 -12.98
C ASP A 79 -5.88 31.93 -11.55
N ARG A 80 -5.91 30.96 -10.62
CA ARG A 80 -5.48 31.14 -9.24
C ARG A 80 -4.00 30.84 -9.05
N PRO A 81 -3.29 31.67 -8.24
CA PRO A 81 -1.90 31.41 -7.94
C PRO A 81 -1.73 30.08 -7.19
N LEU A 82 -0.63 29.39 -7.46
CA LEU A 82 -0.31 28.10 -6.86
C LEU A 82 0.79 28.25 -5.78
N LEU A 83 0.76 27.34 -4.82
CA LEU A 83 1.81 27.10 -3.83
C LEU A 83 2.46 25.75 -4.14
N GLY A 84 3.79 25.72 -4.33
CA GLY A 84 4.56 24.52 -4.54
C GLY A 84 5.19 24.01 -3.25
N VAL A 85 5.08 22.72 -2.95
CA VAL A 85 5.62 22.11 -1.72
C VAL A 85 7.07 21.70 -1.92
N THR A 86 7.97 22.22 -1.08
CA THR A 86 9.42 22.04 -1.17
C THR A 86 10.00 21.11 -0.11
N SER A 87 9.34 20.95 1.03
CA SER A 87 9.71 19.96 2.05
C SER A 87 9.07 18.58 1.78
N PHE A 88 9.63 17.52 2.35
CA PHE A 88 9.07 16.18 2.20
C PHE A 88 7.62 16.10 2.71
N VAL A 89 7.32 16.80 3.80
CA VAL A 89 5.98 16.97 4.37
C VAL A 89 5.77 18.43 4.74
N ALA A 90 4.75 19.06 4.16
CA ALA A 90 4.28 20.39 4.53
C ALA A 90 2.95 20.27 5.29
N THR A 91 2.93 20.61 6.56
CA THR A 91 1.73 20.49 7.39
C THR A 91 0.69 21.54 7.01
N VAL A 92 -0.57 21.10 6.94
CA VAL A 92 -1.73 21.98 6.79
C VAL A 92 -2.35 22.22 8.15
N TYR A 93 -2.44 23.48 8.56
CA TYR A 93 -2.97 23.90 9.84
C TYR A 93 -4.37 24.51 9.70
N LYS A 94 -5.19 24.40 10.75
CA LYS A 94 -6.52 25.03 10.81
C LYS A 94 -6.45 26.55 10.85
N GLU A 95 -5.40 27.10 11.42
CA GLU A 95 -5.14 28.55 11.57
C GLU A 95 -3.72 28.86 11.11
N PRO A 96 -3.41 30.13 10.72
CA PRO A 96 -2.10 30.52 10.21
C PRO A 96 -1.05 30.66 11.34
N ARG A 97 -0.79 29.55 12.05
CA ARG A 97 0.23 29.39 13.10
C ARG A 97 0.59 27.91 13.28
N ASP A 98 1.83 27.64 13.63
CA ASP A 98 2.43 26.31 13.78
C ASP A 98 1.91 25.51 14.99
N THR A 99 1.30 26.20 15.96
CA THR A 99 0.67 25.60 17.15
C THR A 99 -0.79 25.25 16.94
N ALA A 100 -1.38 25.58 15.78
CA ALA A 100 -2.76 25.28 15.46
C ALA A 100 -3.00 23.79 15.21
N LYS A 101 -4.27 23.39 15.28
CA LYS A 101 -4.70 22.02 14.95
C LYS A 101 -4.25 21.65 13.53
N LYS A 102 -3.66 20.48 13.37
CA LYS A 102 -3.22 19.95 12.09
C LYS A 102 -4.40 19.25 11.40
N LEU A 103 -4.70 19.68 10.18
CA LEU A 103 -5.79 19.12 9.36
C LEU A 103 -5.31 17.97 8.47
N GLY A 104 -4.03 17.97 8.12
CA GLY A 104 -3.40 17.01 7.24
C GLY A 104 -2.03 17.52 6.80
N TYR A 105 -1.55 17.00 5.66
CA TYR A 105 -0.31 17.50 5.06
C TYR A 105 -0.26 17.33 3.55
N LEU A 106 0.63 18.09 2.93
CA LEU A 106 1.01 18.01 1.52
C LEU A 106 2.37 17.33 1.39
N ARG A 107 2.69 16.86 0.19
CA ARG A 107 3.95 16.19 -0.13
C ARG A 107 4.79 17.01 -1.11
N VAL A 108 6.11 16.87 -1.04
CA VAL A 108 7.04 17.51 -1.98
C VAL A 108 6.63 17.33 -3.44
N GLY A 109 6.74 18.38 -4.23
CA GLY A 109 6.36 18.40 -5.64
C GLY A 109 4.89 18.72 -5.91
N THR A 110 4.03 18.65 -4.89
CA THR A 110 2.62 19.00 -5.03
C THR A 110 2.47 20.51 -5.26
N ARG A 111 1.52 20.88 -6.11
CA ARG A 111 1.10 22.25 -6.36
C ARG A 111 -0.37 22.38 -6.02
N VAL A 112 -0.71 23.34 -5.13
CA VAL A 112 -2.10 23.57 -4.69
C VAL A 112 -2.49 25.02 -4.90
N PRO A 113 -3.77 25.32 -5.25
CA PRO A 113 -4.30 26.68 -5.29
C PRO A 113 -4.16 27.34 -3.92
N ARG A 114 -3.75 28.62 -3.91
CA ARG A 114 -3.55 29.43 -2.71
C ARG A 114 -4.28 30.77 -2.77
N SER A 115 -4.38 31.43 -1.62
CA SER A 115 -4.74 32.85 -1.57
C SER A 115 -3.73 33.71 -2.35
N ALA A 116 -4.18 34.80 -2.98
CA ALA A 116 -3.30 35.68 -3.75
C ALA A 116 -2.15 36.21 -2.89
N GLU A 117 -2.49 36.72 -1.70
CA GLU A 117 -1.56 37.26 -0.72
C GLU A 117 -1.49 36.37 0.53
N PRO A 118 -0.39 36.41 1.30
CA PRO A 118 -0.30 35.74 2.58
C PRO A 118 -1.29 36.37 3.57
N VAL A 119 -1.99 35.54 4.34
CA VAL A 119 -2.95 35.98 5.36
C VAL A 119 -2.28 36.45 6.66
N GLY A 120 -0.98 36.17 6.82
CA GLY A 120 -0.17 36.57 7.97
C GLY A 120 1.27 36.08 7.84
N LYS A 121 2.16 36.60 8.72
CA LYS A 121 3.58 36.19 8.75
C LYS A 121 4.06 35.72 10.11
N ALA A 122 3.18 35.67 11.12
CA ALA A 122 3.56 35.26 12.47
C ALA A 122 4.12 33.82 12.47
N GLY A 123 5.37 33.65 12.88
CA GLY A 123 6.05 32.34 12.89
C GLY A 123 6.35 31.72 11.51
N CYS A 124 6.18 32.50 10.42
CA CYS A 124 6.40 32.01 9.06
C CYS A 124 7.01 33.13 8.19
N ALA A 125 8.29 33.02 7.87
CA ALA A 125 9.04 34.07 7.18
C ALA A 125 8.47 34.40 5.78
N GLY A 126 8.07 33.41 5.01
CA GLY A 126 7.46 33.58 3.68
C GLY A 126 5.97 33.88 3.70
N GLY A 127 5.35 33.81 4.88
CA GLY A 127 3.92 34.04 5.09
C GLY A 127 3.05 32.80 4.99
N TRP A 128 1.91 32.85 5.68
CA TRP A 128 0.89 31.81 5.67
C TRP A 128 -0.06 32.04 4.50
N TYR A 129 -0.25 31.01 3.70
CA TYR A 129 -1.21 31.01 2.59
C TYR A 129 -2.38 30.09 2.90
N ALA A 130 -3.59 30.60 2.67
CA ALA A 130 -4.79 29.77 2.70
C ALA A 130 -4.82 28.87 1.46
N ILE A 131 -5.18 27.60 1.66
CA ILE A 131 -5.33 26.59 0.61
C ILE A 131 -6.71 25.91 0.68
N GLU A 132 -7.09 25.21 -0.36
CA GLU A 132 -8.37 24.49 -0.41
C GLU A 132 -8.29 23.08 0.18
N PRO A 133 -9.45 22.56 0.72
CA PRO A 133 -10.75 23.22 0.86
C PRO A 133 -10.76 24.30 1.95
N HIS A 134 -9.92 24.18 2.93
CA HIS A 134 -9.57 25.15 3.97
C HIS A 134 -8.30 24.70 4.69
N GLY A 135 -7.57 25.64 5.24
CA GLY A 135 -6.32 25.40 5.95
C GLY A 135 -5.22 26.33 5.49
N TYR A 136 -4.11 26.27 6.20
CA TYR A 136 -2.99 27.20 5.99
C TYR A 136 -1.67 26.45 5.92
N VAL A 137 -0.82 26.86 4.98
CA VAL A 137 0.54 26.31 4.79
C VAL A 137 1.53 27.47 4.87
N CYS A 138 2.65 27.25 5.56
CA CYS A 138 3.74 28.21 5.66
C CYS A 138 4.62 28.16 4.40
N ALA A 139 4.78 29.28 3.73
CA ALA A 139 5.76 29.43 2.67
C ALA A 139 7.14 29.80 3.26
N GLY A 140 8.20 29.37 2.58
CA GLY A 140 9.59 29.58 2.99
C GLY A 140 10.29 28.27 3.29
N GLU A 141 10.03 27.63 4.41
CA GLU A 141 10.66 26.36 4.76
C GLU A 141 9.96 25.17 4.07
N ASP A 142 8.62 25.11 4.14
CA ASP A 142 7.82 23.98 3.68
C ASP A 142 7.31 24.11 2.24
N ALA A 143 7.10 25.34 1.78
CA ALA A 143 6.50 25.61 0.49
C ALA A 143 7.02 26.91 -0.13
N THR A 144 6.80 27.09 -1.42
CA THR A 144 7.24 28.27 -2.17
C THR A 144 6.17 28.77 -3.12
N THR A 145 6.19 30.07 -3.39
CA THR A 145 5.42 30.67 -4.48
C THR A 145 6.17 30.67 -5.81
N ASP A 146 7.48 30.35 -5.80
CA ASP A 146 8.29 30.13 -7.00
C ASP A 146 8.05 28.71 -7.53
N LEU A 147 7.23 28.59 -8.58
CA LEU A 147 6.90 27.32 -9.20
C LEU A 147 8.01 26.76 -10.08
N ASP A 148 9.04 27.56 -10.36
CA ASP A 148 10.24 27.15 -11.10
C ASP A 148 11.35 26.60 -10.22
N ALA A 149 11.16 26.60 -8.91
CA ALA A 149 12.11 26.05 -7.94
C ALA A 149 12.59 24.65 -8.36
N PRO A 150 13.92 24.39 -8.38
CA PRO A 150 14.49 23.14 -8.89
C PRO A 150 13.94 21.89 -8.19
N ILE A 151 13.61 21.98 -6.91
CA ILE A 151 13.03 20.90 -6.12
C ILE A 151 11.67 20.43 -6.66
N LEU A 152 10.85 21.38 -7.15
CA LEU A 152 9.55 21.06 -7.74
C LEU A 152 9.66 20.39 -9.11
N LYS A 153 10.76 20.62 -9.83
CA LYS A 153 11.06 19.96 -11.10
C LYS A 153 11.69 18.57 -10.90
N ALA A 154 12.40 18.38 -9.79
CA ALA A 154 13.06 17.13 -9.46
C ALA A 154 12.12 16.08 -8.85
N SER A 155 11.07 16.50 -8.17
CA SER A 155 10.11 15.62 -7.49
C SER A 155 8.96 15.22 -8.40
N ARG A 156 8.41 14.03 -8.15
CA ARG A 156 7.19 13.54 -8.81
C ARG A 156 6.14 13.23 -7.74
N PRO A 157 4.95 13.84 -7.81
CA PRO A 157 3.86 13.52 -6.90
C PRO A 157 3.36 12.09 -7.12
N PRO A 158 2.62 11.50 -6.16
CA PRO A 158 2.04 10.17 -6.31
C PRO A 158 1.03 10.13 -7.46
N ASN A 159 1.05 9.06 -8.24
CA ASN A 159 0.04 8.82 -9.27
C ASN A 159 -1.18 8.13 -8.65
N LEU A 160 -2.26 8.85 -8.45
CA LEU A 160 -3.49 8.33 -7.86
C LEU A 160 -4.46 7.69 -8.87
N LYS A 161 -4.08 7.62 -10.15
CA LYS A 161 -4.84 6.93 -11.20
C LYS A 161 -4.49 5.45 -11.34
N THR A 162 -3.53 4.98 -10.56
CA THR A 162 -3.07 3.58 -10.56
C THR A 162 -3.26 2.97 -9.17
N ALA A 163 -3.32 1.65 -9.13
CA ALA A 163 -3.51 0.91 -7.88
C ALA A 163 -2.38 1.11 -6.85
N LEU A 164 -1.22 1.57 -7.27
CA LEU A 164 -0.10 1.95 -6.41
C LEU A 164 0.39 3.35 -6.79
N PRO A 165 0.54 4.29 -5.83
CA PRO A 165 0.86 5.69 -6.13
C PRO A 165 2.30 5.93 -6.61
N TYR A 166 3.20 4.97 -6.37
CA TYR A 166 4.61 4.98 -6.80
C TYR A 166 4.98 3.64 -7.42
N ARG A 167 6.15 3.54 -8.05
CA ARG A 167 6.79 2.24 -8.28
C ARG A 167 7.42 1.77 -6.98
N TYR A 168 7.38 0.48 -6.72
CA TYR A 168 7.90 -0.11 -5.48
C TYR A 168 8.98 -1.13 -5.77
N ALA A 169 9.94 -1.23 -4.84
CA ALA A 169 10.99 -2.23 -4.90
C ALA A 169 11.41 -2.68 -3.51
N PHE A 170 11.96 -3.89 -3.41
CA PHE A 170 12.59 -4.41 -2.21
C PHE A 170 14.10 -4.45 -2.30
N VAL A 171 14.75 -4.05 -1.22
CA VAL A 171 16.20 -4.18 -1.05
C VAL A 171 16.57 -5.66 -0.91
N ARG A 172 17.41 -6.15 -1.83
CA ARG A 172 17.95 -7.54 -1.82
C ARG A 172 19.22 -7.70 -1.00
N ALA A 173 20.07 -6.68 -1.03
CA ALA A 173 21.31 -6.62 -0.26
C ALA A 173 21.42 -5.25 0.36
N VAL A 174 22.05 -5.15 1.55
CA VAL A 174 22.31 -3.86 2.20
C VAL A 174 22.95 -2.90 1.20
N LEU A 175 22.36 -1.71 1.07
CA LEU A 175 22.81 -0.71 0.13
C LEU A 175 22.88 0.68 0.79
N PRO A 176 23.83 1.53 0.40
CA PRO A 176 23.81 2.95 0.76
C PRO A 176 22.72 3.69 -0.04
N MET A 177 22.03 4.61 0.61
CA MET A 177 21.11 5.54 -0.01
C MET A 177 21.88 6.82 -0.32
N TYR A 178 22.38 6.92 -1.53
CA TYR A 178 23.24 8.02 -1.96
C TYR A 178 22.48 9.34 -2.09
N VAL A 179 23.16 10.45 -1.84
CA VAL A 179 22.60 11.81 -1.98
C VAL A 179 23.03 12.50 -3.27
N ARG A 180 24.06 12.00 -3.92
CA ARG A 180 24.53 12.38 -5.25
C ARG A 180 25.06 11.15 -5.99
N VAL A 181 25.36 11.28 -7.27
CA VAL A 181 25.98 10.19 -8.03
C VAL A 181 27.37 9.88 -7.45
N PRO A 182 27.60 8.65 -6.94
CA PRO A 182 28.89 8.27 -6.38
C PRO A 182 29.88 7.90 -7.49
N THR A 183 31.16 8.21 -7.31
CA THR A 183 32.22 7.70 -8.17
C THR A 183 32.44 6.20 -7.98
N ALA A 184 33.18 5.56 -8.87
CA ALA A 184 33.54 4.14 -8.77
C ALA A 184 34.24 3.83 -7.41
N ASP A 185 35.24 4.64 -7.04
CA ASP A 185 35.97 4.48 -5.78
C ASP A 185 35.08 4.64 -4.55
N GLU A 186 34.17 5.59 -4.57
CA GLU A 186 33.21 5.81 -3.49
C GLU A 186 32.27 4.62 -3.34
N GLN A 187 31.83 4.04 -4.43
CA GLN A 187 30.98 2.84 -4.41
C GLN A 187 31.72 1.63 -3.83
N TYR A 188 32.96 1.38 -4.25
CA TYR A 188 33.79 0.30 -3.68
C TYR A 188 34.04 0.44 -2.18
N LYS A 189 34.19 1.68 -1.69
CA LYS A 189 34.33 1.97 -0.25
C LYS A 189 33.02 1.83 0.51
N ALA A 190 31.89 2.22 -0.11
CA ALA A 190 30.58 2.24 0.56
C ALA A 190 29.86 0.90 0.53
N GLU A 191 30.10 0.04 -0.47
CA GLU A 191 29.35 -1.18 -0.69
C GLU A 191 30.21 -2.43 -0.45
N PHE A 192 29.80 -3.25 0.52
CA PHE A 192 30.50 -4.49 0.84
C PHE A 192 30.49 -5.47 -0.34
N LYS A 193 31.67 -6.01 -0.69
CA LYS A 193 31.88 -6.98 -1.77
C LYS A 193 31.22 -6.56 -3.10
N LEU A 194 31.41 -5.30 -3.49
CA LEU A 194 30.75 -4.76 -4.67
C LEU A 194 31.17 -5.47 -5.95
N LYS A 195 32.48 -5.81 -6.08
CA LYS A 195 32.96 -6.49 -7.28
C LYS A 195 32.26 -7.82 -7.50
N GLU A 196 32.25 -8.68 -6.49
CA GLU A 196 31.59 -10.00 -6.54
C GLU A 196 30.08 -9.87 -6.77
N HIS A 197 29.46 -8.80 -6.21
CA HIS A 197 28.05 -8.53 -6.46
C HIS A 197 27.79 -8.16 -7.93
N LEU A 198 28.62 -7.33 -8.53
CA LEU A 198 28.46 -6.93 -9.93
C LEU A 198 28.73 -8.09 -10.88
N ASP A 199 29.78 -8.90 -10.62
CA ASP A 199 30.06 -10.10 -11.39
C ASP A 199 28.87 -11.09 -11.36
N TRP A 200 28.27 -11.30 -10.18
CA TRP A 200 27.06 -12.11 -10.04
C TRP A 200 25.85 -11.48 -10.77
N TYR A 201 25.66 -10.18 -10.65
CA TYR A 201 24.55 -9.47 -11.29
C TYR A 201 24.59 -9.62 -12.80
N HIS A 202 25.74 -9.37 -13.42
CA HIS A 202 25.90 -9.49 -14.87
C HIS A 202 25.66 -10.91 -15.39
N GLN A 203 26.07 -11.92 -14.62
CA GLN A 203 25.80 -13.32 -14.98
C GLN A 203 24.32 -13.71 -14.89
N ASN A 204 23.53 -13.00 -14.07
CA ASN A 204 22.13 -13.32 -13.79
C ASN A 204 21.16 -12.19 -14.20
N GLU A 205 21.61 -11.22 -14.98
CA GLU A 205 20.86 -9.98 -15.25
C GLU A 205 19.48 -10.26 -15.85
N ALA A 206 19.41 -11.11 -16.87
CA ALA A 206 18.14 -11.48 -17.51
C ALA A 206 17.11 -12.06 -16.55
N GLU A 207 17.55 -12.82 -15.55
CA GLU A 207 16.64 -13.42 -14.56
C GLU A 207 16.28 -12.45 -13.44
N VAL A 208 17.24 -11.65 -12.95
CA VAL A 208 16.99 -10.75 -11.81
C VAL A 208 16.21 -9.49 -12.19
N THR A 209 16.24 -9.09 -13.46
CA THR A 209 15.47 -7.97 -14.01
C THR A 209 14.10 -8.39 -14.50
N LYS A 210 13.86 -9.70 -14.68
CA LYS A 210 12.57 -10.22 -15.09
C LYS A 210 11.52 -10.06 -13.99
N VAL A 211 10.57 -9.17 -14.21
CA VAL A 211 9.48 -8.89 -13.28
C VAL A 211 8.17 -8.89 -14.04
N ALA A 212 7.21 -9.69 -13.59
CA ALA A 212 5.86 -9.63 -14.12
C ALA A 212 5.16 -8.35 -13.66
N LEU A 213 4.39 -7.73 -14.54
CA LEU A 213 3.57 -6.59 -14.18
C LEU A 213 2.39 -7.03 -13.30
N GLY A 214 2.06 -6.19 -12.35
CA GLY A 214 0.96 -6.39 -11.41
C GLY A 214 0.06 -5.17 -11.34
N ALA A 215 -0.45 -4.87 -10.16
CA ALA A 215 -1.48 -3.85 -9.94
C ALA A 215 -1.11 -2.42 -10.38
N ASN A 216 0.17 -2.08 -10.50
CA ASN A 216 0.59 -0.75 -10.97
C ASN A 216 0.09 -0.41 -12.36
N ASP A 217 -0.10 -1.41 -13.20
CA ASP A 217 -0.45 -1.24 -14.61
C ASP A 217 -1.95 -1.48 -14.86
N VAL A 218 -2.71 -1.72 -13.81
CA VAL A 218 -4.17 -1.81 -13.86
C VAL A 218 -4.73 -0.40 -13.77
N ALA A 219 -5.40 0.05 -14.84
CA ALA A 219 -6.16 1.28 -14.81
C ALA A 219 -7.42 1.11 -13.94
N ILE A 220 -7.74 2.12 -13.19
CA ILE A 220 -8.89 2.15 -12.29
C ILE A 220 -9.72 3.40 -12.56
N ASP A 221 -11.04 3.31 -12.38
CA ASP A 221 -11.92 4.46 -12.45
C ASP A 221 -11.82 5.31 -11.15
N GLU A 222 -12.56 6.40 -11.10
CA GLU A 222 -12.61 7.32 -9.96
C GLU A 222 -13.10 6.66 -8.65
N ARG A 223 -13.77 5.51 -8.75
CA ARG A 223 -14.23 4.71 -7.60
C ARG A 223 -13.21 3.65 -7.20
N GLY A 224 -12.06 3.57 -7.88
CA GLY A 224 -11.04 2.55 -7.66
C GLY A 224 -11.40 1.18 -8.22
N VAL A 225 -12.37 1.13 -9.14
CA VAL A 225 -12.74 -0.12 -9.81
C VAL A 225 -11.88 -0.29 -11.05
N PRO A 226 -11.35 -1.48 -11.31
CA PRO A 226 -10.63 -1.75 -12.56
C PRO A 226 -11.50 -1.42 -13.75
N VAL A 227 -10.97 -0.60 -14.65
CA VAL A 227 -11.66 -0.28 -15.90
C VAL A 227 -11.72 -1.54 -16.75
N ALA A 228 -12.91 -1.87 -17.25
CA ALA A 228 -13.15 -3.06 -18.08
C ALA A 228 -12.56 -2.89 -19.50
N ASP A 229 -11.27 -2.63 -19.59
CA ASP A 229 -10.52 -2.76 -20.83
C ASP A 229 -10.02 -4.20 -20.94
N LYS A 230 -10.37 -4.89 -22.04
CA LYS A 230 -9.89 -6.26 -22.31
C LYS A 230 -8.37 -6.37 -22.28
N LYS A 231 -7.65 -5.28 -22.57
CA LYS A 231 -6.19 -5.21 -22.44
C LYS A 231 -5.69 -5.20 -20.98
N LEU A 232 -6.51 -4.82 -20.02
CA LEU A 232 -6.11 -4.79 -18.61
C LEU A 232 -6.00 -6.18 -18.02
N GLY A 233 -6.86 -7.11 -18.38
CA GLY A 233 -6.70 -8.52 -18.05
C GLY A 233 -5.38 -9.09 -18.58
N GLU A 234 -5.00 -8.69 -19.78
CA GLU A 234 -3.73 -9.06 -20.41
C GLU A 234 -2.54 -8.35 -19.77
N LEU A 235 -2.66 -7.08 -19.38
CA LEU A 235 -1.62 -6.32 -18.67
C LEU A 235 -1.35 -6.87 -17.26
N GLY A 236 -2.38 -7.29 -16.56
CA GLY A 236 -2.24 -7.94 -15.25
C GLY A 236 -1.65 -9.34 -15.32
N LEU A 237 -1.64 -9.97 -16.50
CA LEU A 237 -1.39 -11.40 -16.67
C LEU A 237 -0.10 -11.75 -17.41
N GLY A 238 0.65 -10.81 -17.99
CA GLY A 238 1.71 -11.29 -18.84
C GLY A 238 2.84 -10.38 -19.28
N LYS A 239 2.72 -9.07 -19.18
CA LYS A 239 3.85 -8.21 -19.55
C LYS A 239 4.94 -8.28 -18.49
N SER A 240 6.18 -8.28 -18.95
CA SER A 240 7.38 -8.31 -18.12
C SER A 240 8.15 -7.00 -18.24
N SER A 241 9.12 -6.80 -17.35
CA SER A 241 10.06 -5.69 -17.43
C SER A 241 10.84 -5.66 -18.75
N GLN A 242 10.99 -6.80 -19.42
CA GLN A 242 11.66 -6.90 -20.73
C GLN A 242 10.81 -6.32 -21.87
N GLU A 243 9.47 -6.36 -21.74
CA GLU A 243 8.55 -5.78 -22.72
C GLU A 243 8.38 -4.27 -22.55
N LEU A 244 8.49 -3.78 -21.32
CA LEU A 244 8.34 -2.34 -20.98
C LEU A 244 9.66 -1.64 -20.69
N GLY A 245 10.75 -2.40 -20.51
CA GLY A 245 12.04 -1.89 -20.05
C GLY A 245 12.15 -1.81 -18.52
N PHE A 246 13.34 -2.15 -18.01
CA PHE A 246 13.61 -2.19 -16.56
C PHE A 246 13.57 -0.79 -15.93
N GLY A 247 13.93 0.26 -16.69
CA GLY A 247 13.85 1.64 -16.27
C GLY A 247 12.45 2.06 -15.88
N ASN A 248 11.45 1.68 -16.67
CA ASN A 248 10.03 1.94 -16.37
C ASN A 248 9.56 1.27 -15.08
N MET A 249 10.06 0.05 -14.82
CA MET A 249 9.75 -0.66 -13.57
C MET A 249 10.32 0.04 -12.33
N LEU A 250 11.32 0.90 -12.51
CA LEU A 250 11.93 1.71 -11.47
C LEU A 250 11.41 3.17 -11.46
N GLY A 251 10.37 3.46 -12.22
CA GLY A 251 9.75 4.79 -12.27
C GLY A 251 10.39 5.75 -13.27
N GLY A 252 11.30 5.28 -14.13
CA GLY A 252 11.83 6.04 -15.27
C GLY A 252 10.83 6.08 -16.43
N ASP A 253 11.08 6.96 -17.39
CA ASP A 253 10.27 7.06 -18.60
C ASP A 253 10.78 6.08 -19.68
N THR A 254 12.09 5.83 -19.68
CA THR A 254 12.76 4.89 -20.60
C THR A 254 13.90 4.13 -19.91
N ASP A 255 14.49 3.16 -20.60
CA ASP A 255 15.73 2.52 -20.16
C ASP A 255 16.98 3.40 -20.35
N ALA A 256 16.87 4.47 -21.14
CA ALA A 256 17.95 5.38 -21.47
C ALA A 256 17.78 6.76 -20.81
N ASP A 257 17.00 6.86 -19.73
CA ASP A 257 16.82 8.13 -19.03
C ASP A 257 18.17 8.73 -18.62
N PRO A 258 18.42 10.01 -18.94
CA PRO A 258 19.68 10.69 -18.62
C PRO A 258 19.81 10.94 -17.12
N VAL A 259 21.02 11.26 -16.69
CA VAL A 259 21.26 11.76 -15.34
C VAL A 259 20.40 13.01 -15.13
N PRO A 260 19.58 13.08 -14.06
CA PRO A 260 18.74 14.24 -13.81
C PRO A 260 19.56 15.53 -13.64
N PHE A 261 19.03 16.66 -14.14
CA PHE A 261 19.69 17.97 -14.11
C PHE A 261 20.25 18.36 -12.72
N TRP A 262 19.56 17.97 -11.65
CA TRP A 262 19.96 18.27 -10.28
C TRP A 262 21.09 17.40 -9.72
N LEU A 263 21.57 16.42 -10.51
CA LEU A 263 22.69 15.53 -10.21
C LEU A 263 23.86 15.69 -11.19
N GLU A 264 23.74 16.59 -12.15
CA GLU A 264 24.80 16.84 -13.13
C GLU A 264 26.09 17.33 -12.47
N GLY A 265 27.22 17.01 -13.08
CA GLY A 265 28.54 17.38 -12.58
C GLY A 265 28.92 16.75 -11.25
N GLY A 266 28.25 15.65 -10.84
CA GLY A 266 28.56 14.92 -9.60
C GLY A 266 28.17 15.66 -8.31
N LYS A 267 27.38 16.73 -8.43
CA LYS A 267 26.88 17.54 -7.30
C LYS A 267 25.38 17.40 -7.19
N ARG A 268 24.85 17.67 -6.00
CA ARG A 268 23.41 17.78 -5.78
C ARG A 268 23.00 19.25 -5.78
N ALA A 269 22.21 19.65 -6.78
CA ALA A 269 21.74 21.03 -6.95
C ALA A 269 20.46 21.38 -6.19
N ILE A 270 19.88 20.42 -5.44
CA ILE A 270 18.67 20.60 -4.65
C ILE A 270 18.92 20.27 -3.18
N PRO A 271 18.15 20.83 -2.24
CA PRO A 271 18.29 20.50 -0.82
C PRO A 271 17.90 19.05 -0.50
N ASN A 272 18.36 18.54 0.63
CA ASN A 272 17.83 17.35 1.23
C ASN A 272 16.45 17.67 1.84
N ILE A 273 15.44 16.91 1.49
CA ILE A 273 14.04 17.20 1.81
C ILE A 273 13.46 16.36 2.95
N SER A 274 14.14 15.31 3.34
CA SER A 274 13.80 14.49 4.49
C SER A 274 14.79 14.76 5.63
N ASP A 275 14.46 14.36 6.83
CA ASP A 275 15.20 14.70 8.07
C ASP A 275 16.65 14.17 8.15
N PHE A 276 17.18 13.62 7.05
CA PHE A 276 18.55 13.17 7.04
C PHE A 276 19.51 14.35 6.89
N LYS A 277 20.45 14.44 7.80
CA LYS A 277 21.56 15.38 7.73
C LYS A 277 22.82 14.62 7.32
N THR A 278 23.41 14.99 6.19
CA THR A 278 24.73 14.50 5.79
C THR A 278 25.78 15.52 6.17
N LYS A 279 26.92 15.06 6.65
CA LYS A 279 28.11 15.91 6.73
C LYS A 279 28.57 16.19 5.29
N GLY A 280 29.21 17.34 5.06
CA GLY A 280 29.54 17.80 3.72
C GLY A 280 30.38 16.85 2.87
N PHE A 281 31.07 15.89 3.48
CA PHE A 281 31.86 14.86 2.81
C PHE A 281 31.13 13.50 2.66
N GLU A 282 29.94 13.34 3.27
CA GLU A 282 29.18 12.10 3.19
C GLU A 282 28.45 12.01 1.84
N ILE A 283 28.57 10.86 1.20
CA ILE A 283 27.96 10.58 -0.11
C ILE A 283 26.62 9.86 0.00
N PHE A 284 26.25 9.37 1.17
CA PHE A 284 24.96 8.72 1.43
C PHE A 284 24.38 9.14 2.79
N ALA A 285 23.06 9.13 2.88
CA ALA A 285 22.33 9.54 4.06
C ALA A 285 22.26 8.44 5.13
N ASP A 286 21.93 7.24 4.71
CA ASP A 286 21.81 6.04 5.53
C ASP A 286 22.00 4.78 4.69
N ARG A 287 21.80 3.62 5.30
CA ARG A 287 21.83 2.32 4.61
C ARG A 287 20.48 1.64 4.71
N ALA A 288 19.91 1.30 3.58
CA ALA A 288 18.73 0.46 3.56
C ALA A 288 19.12 -1.01 3.82
N ARG A 289 18.40 -1.64 4.74
CA ARG A 289 18.60 -3.05 5.10
C ARG A 289 17.91 -3.96 4.08
N ARG A 290 18.30 -5.21 4.04
CA ARG A 290 17.61 -6.23 3.26
C ARG A 290 16.14 -6.29 3.67
N HIS A 291 15.26 -6.42 2.69
CA HIS A 291 13.80 -6.41 2.82
C HIS A 291 13.15 -5.04 3.13
N THR A 292 13.92 -3.95 3.17
CA THR A 292 13.32 -2.61 3.17
C THR A 292 12.52 -2.42 1.87
N GLY A 293 11.25 -2.01 1.99
CA GLY A 293 10.44 -1.56 0.87
C GLY A 293 10.75 -0.10 0.54
N LEU A 294 10.89 0.20 -0.73
CA LEU A 294 11.21 1.53 -1.25
C LEU A 294 10.14 1.98 -2.23
N SER A 295 9.79 3.26 -2.18
CA SER A 295 8.99 3.96 -3.19
C SER A 295 9.92 4.69 -4.16
N LEU A 296 9.67 4.55 -5.46
CA LEU A 296 10.54 5.03 -6.54
C LEU A 296 9.77 5.97 -7.45
N ILE A 297 10.44 7.05 -7.89
CA ILE A 297 9.87 8.07 -8.76
C ILE A 297 10.64 8.24 -10.08
N GLY A 298 11.73 7.51 -10.28
CA GLY A 298 12.54 7.58 -11.47
C GLY A 298 13.75 6.66 -11.42
N SER A 299 14.45 6.52 -12.53
CA SER A 299 15.75 5.87 -12.60
C SER A 299 16.57 6.43 -13.76
N PHE A 300 17.87 6.28 -13.71
CA PHE A 300 18.78 6.74 -14.76
C PHE A 300 20.04 5.87 -14.79
N ALA A 301 20.68 5.78 -15.95
CA ALA A 301 21.96 5.11 -16.12
C ALA A 301 23.11 6.12 -15.94
N THR A 302 24.25 5.64 -15.45
CA THR A 302 25.48 6.44 -15.31
C THR A 302 26.55 5.97 -16.28
N GLY A 303 27.56 6.81 -16.50
CA GLY A 303 28.75 6.47 -17.28
C GLY A 303 29.77 5.61 -16.50
N PRO A 304 30.92 5.33 -17.13
CA PRO A 304 32.02 4.54 -16.54
C PRO A 304 32.56 5.12 -15.23
N GLU A 305 32.47 6.45 -15.03
CA GLU A 305 32.88 7.15 -13.82
C GLU A 305 32.12 6.68 -12.57
N SER A 306 30.93 6.10 -12.76
CA SER A 306 30.09 5.50 -11.73
C SER A 306 29.78 4.01 -12.02
N LEU A 307 30.72 3.30 -12.60
CA LEU A 307 30.65 1.87 -12.96
C LEU A 307 29.56 1.52 -13.98
N GLY A 308 29.07 2.47 -14.77
CA GLY A 308 27.98 2.24 -15.73
C GLY A 308 26.67 1.72 -15.10
N ARG A 309 26.49 1.94 -13.79
CA ARG A 309 25.33 1.40 -13.06
C ARG A 309 24.08 2.27 -13.23
N ARG A 310 22.94 1.61 -13.17
CA ARG A 310 21.65 2.29 -13.04
C ARG A 310 21.36 2.58 -11.56
N PHE A 311 20.86 3.80 -11.30
CA PHE A 311 20.33 4.19 -10.00
C PHE A 311 18.83 4.48 -10.10
N ALA A 312 18.06 4.01 -9.13
CA ALA A 312 16.68 4.41 -8.94
C ALA A 312 16.62 5.59 -7.97
N ILE A 313 15.61 6.46 -8.14
CA ILE A 313 15.38 7.65 -7.32
C ILE A 313 14.19 7.36 -6.41
N THR A 314 14.39 7.48 -5.10
CA THR A 314 13.30 7.31 -4.12
C THR A 314 12.42 8.56 -4.05
N ALA A 315 11.19 8.42 -3.52
CA ALA A 315 10.25 9.53 -3.36
C ALA A 315 10.80 10.69 -2.49
N ASP A 316 11.79 10.40 -1.64
CA ASP A 316 12.53 11.40 -0.87
C ASP A 316 13.86 11.83 -1.54
N LEU A 317 13.99 11.60 -2.84
CA LEU A 317 15.10 12.05 -3.69
C LEU A 317 16.47 11.53 -3.24
N ARG A 318 16.56 10.28 -2.78
CA ARG A 318 17.82 9.54 -2.60
C ARG A 318 18.03 8.59 -3.76
N LEU A 319 19.29 8.21 -3.97
CA LEU A 319 19.66 7.31 -5.05
C LEU A 319 19.98 5.93 -4.49
N VAL A 320 19.43 4.90 -5.10
CA VAL A 320 19.70 3.51 -4.74
C VAL A 320 20.17 2.72 -5.94
N PRO A 321 21.22 1.91 -5.81
CA PRO A 321 21.73 1.11 -6.94
C PRO A 321 20.71 0.05 -7.36
N ALA A 322 20.27 0.09 -8.61
CA ALA A 322 19.26 -0.79 -9.17
C ALA A 322 19.63 -2.27 -9.08
N THR A 323 20.93 -2.59 -9.14
CA THR A 323 21.43 -3.97 -9.00
C THR A 323 21.14 -4.61 -7.64
N LYS A 324 20.84 -3.80 -6.61
CA LYS A 324 20.58 -4.28 -5.24
C LYS A 324 19.12 -4.22 -4.82
N ILE A 325 18.23 -3.86 -5.73
CA ILE A 325 16.78 -3.84 -5.47
C ILE A 325 16.05 -4.77 -6.44
N LYS A 326 14.85 -5.16 -6.08
CA LYS A 326 13.93 -5.90 -6.94
C LYS A 326 12.60 -5.14 -6.99
N PRO A 327 12.14 -4.72 -8.17
CA PRO A 327 10.81 -4.17 -8.35
C PRO A 327 9.72 -5.13 -7.85
N ASP A 328 8.66 -4.57 -7.32
CA ASP A 328 7.48 -5.28 -6.90
C ASP A 328 6.23 -4.50 -7.30
N THR A 329 5.37 -5.12 -8.09
CA THR A 329 4.19 -4.49 -8.66
C THR A 329 2.91 -4.77 -7.86
N GLY A 330 3.01 -5.58 -6.82
CA GLY A 330 1.86 -6.01 -6.03
C GLY A 330 0.99 -7.05 -6.75
N SER A 331 -0.08 -7.46 -6.09
CA SER A 331 -1.07 -8.37 -6.65
C SER A 331 -1.99 -7.65 -7.62
N PRO A 332 -2.29 -8.20 -8.80
CA PRO A 332 -3.31 -7.67 -9.70
C PRO A 332 -4.72 -8.05 -9.29
N TRP A 333 -4.86 -8.92 -8.29
CA TRP A 333 -6.16 -9.37 -7.82
C TRP A 333 -6.95 -8.25 -7.15
N HIS A 334 -8.27 -8.32 -7.24
CA HIS A 334 -9.21 -7.43 -6.61
C HIS A 334 -10.53 -8.13 -6.28
N GLY A 335 -11.32 -7.53 -5.38
CA GLY A 335 -12.65 -7.97 -5.01
C GLY A 335 -13.71 -7.71 -6.09
N LEU A 336 -14.96 -7.72 -5.67
CA LEU A 336 -16.12 -7.67 -6.57
C LEU A 336 -17.05 -6.51 -6.21
N GLU A 337 -17.47 -5.75 -7.21
CA GLU A 337 -18.59 -4.82 -7.10
C GLU A 337 -19.89 -5.61 -6.94
N LEU A 338 -20.69 -5.20 -5.94
CA LEU A 338 -21.97 -5.82 -5.64
C LEU A 338 -23.11 -4.94 -6.17
N ALA A 339 -24.00 -5.57 -6.94
CA ALA A 339 -25.16 -4.94 -7.54
C ALA A 339 -26.31 -5.96 -7.60
N ASP A 340 -27.41 -5.61 -8.23
CA ASP A 340 -28.61 -6.46 -8.30
C ASP A 340 -28.36 -7.86 -8.87
N ALA A 341 -27.38 -7.99 -9.78
CA ALA A 341 -27.00 -9.26 -10.39
C ALA A 341 -26.03 -10.09 -9.52
N LEU A 342 -25.31 -9.47 -8.58
CA LEU A 342 -24.34 -10.12 -7.71
C LEU A 342 -24.46 -9.55 -6.29
N THR A 343 -25.02 -10.32 -5.38
CA THR A 343 -25.26 -9.91 -4.00
C THR A 343 -24.82 -10.97 -2.99
N LEU A 344 -24.85 -10.64 -1.72
CA LEU A 344 -24.56 -11.55 -0.62
C LEU A 344 -25.70 -12.59 -0.42
N PRO A 345 -25.40 -13.78 0.10
CA PRO A 345 -24.10 -14.22 0.61
C PRO A 345 -23.17 -14.77 -0.48
N LEU A 346 -21.87 -14.49 -0.35
CA LEU A 346 -20.81 -14.95 -1.23
C LEU A 346 -19.79 -15.84 -0.50
N ALA A 347 -19.17 -16.75 -1.22
CA ALA A 347 -18.02 -17.53 -0.78
C ALA A 347 -16.83 -17.27 -1.72
N PHE A 348 -15.74 -16.72 -1.20
CA PHE A 348 -14.48 -16.56 -1.92
C PHE A 348 -13.57 -17.77 -1.71
N VAL A 349 -13.08 -18.36 -2.77
CA VAL A 349 -12.11 -19.46 -2.70
C VAL A 349 -10.76 -18.94 -2.24
N ARG A 350 -10.29 -19.41 -1.08
CA ARG A 350 -9.01 -19.00 -0.48
C ARG A 350 -7.94 -20.10 -0.43
N SER A 351 -8.28 -21.31 -0.85
CA SER A 351 -7.36 -22.43 -0.97
C SER A 351 -7.04 -22.70 -2.44
N GLN A 352 -5.75 -22.86 -2.77
CA GLN A 352 -5.32 -23.22 -4.13
C GLN A 352 -5.69 -24.66 -4.53
N SER A 353 -5.99 -25.52 -3.54
CA SER A 353 -6.42 -26.89 -3.74
C SER A 353 -7.92 -27.10 -3.59
N ALA A 354 -8.69 -26.00 -3.54
CA ALA A 354 -10.14 -26.04 -3.34
C ALA A 354 -10.85 -26.86 -4.41
N ARG A 355 -11.87 -27.57 -3.98
CA ARG A 355 -12.73 -28.34 -4.86
C ARG A 355 -14.20 -28.09 -4.54
N SER A 356 -15.05 -28.29 -5.52
CA SER A 356 -16.49 -28.40 -5.30
C SER A 356 -16.85 -29.83 -4.91
N TYR A 357 -18.02 -29.99 -4.31
CA TYR A 357 -18.48 -31.29 -3.81
C TYR A 357 -19.95 -31.53 -4.17
N LYS A 358 -20.32 -32.83 -4.25
CA LYS A 358 -21.69 -33.31 -4.27
C LYS A 358 -21.95 -34.08 -2.97
N ILE A 359 -23.10 -33.87 -2.34
CA ILE A 359 -23.50 -34.62 -1.16
C ILE A 359 -24.69 -35.48 -1.55
N VAL A 360 -24.42 -36.81 -1.67
CA VAL A 360 -25.38 -37.81 -2.11
C VAL A 360 -25.55 -38.85 -1.00
N HIS A 361 -26.77 -39.08 -0.54
CA HIS A 361 -27.08 -40.01 0.55
C HIS A 361 -26.21 -39.81 1.80
N GLY A 362 -25.92 -38.53 2.14
CA GLY A 362 -25.09 -38.16 3.31
C GLY A 362 -23.58 -38.36 3.12
N LYS A 363 -23.11 -38.80 1.96
CA LYS A 363 -21.69 -38.96 1.63
C LYS A 363 -21.22 -37.82 0.74
N VAL A 364 -20.02 -37.32 1.04
CA VAL A 364 -19.34 -36.26 0.25
C VAL A 364 -18.57 -36.90 -0.89
N GLN A 365 -18.82 -36.41 -2.09
CA GLN A 365 -18.11 -36.82 -3.30
C GLN A 365 -17.43 -35.56 -3.87
N THR A 366 -16.13 -35.64 -4.14
CA THR A 366 -15.37 -34.58 -4.80
C THR A 366 -15.86 -34.43 -6.23
N ALA A 367 -16.03 -33.18 -6.66
CA ALA A 367 -16.39 -32.83 -8.02
C ALA A 367 -15.23 -32.05 -8.68
N ASP A 368 -15.46 -30.81 -9.11
CA ASP A 368 -14.52 -30.05 -9.94
C ASP A 368 -13.49 -29.30 -9.09
N SER A 369 -12.33 -28.98 -9.66
CA SER A 369 -11.40 -28.02 -9.10
C SER A 369 -12.00 -26.62 -9.16
N LEU A 370 -11.71 -25.79 -8.16
CA LEU A 370 -12.15 -24.41 -8.10
C LEU A 370 -10.96 -23.48 -8.34
N ASP A 371 -11.20 -22.42 -9.10
CA ASP A 371 -10.18 -21.41 -9.32
C ASP A 371 -9.93 -20.62 -8.03
N TYR A 372 -8.66 -20.47 -7.70
CA TYR A 372 -8.23 -19.68 -6.55
C TYR A 372 -8.73 -18.24 -6.66
N ARG A 373 -9.37 -17.73 -5.59
CA ARG A 373 -9.99 -16.39 -5.50
C ARG A 373 -11.24 -16.17 -6.33
N SER A 374 -11.76 -17.20 -7.00
CA SER A 374 -13.12 -17.12 -7.55
C SER A 374 -14.16 -16.95 -6.44
N ALA A 375 -15.29 -16.34 -6.76
CA ALA A 375 -16.39 -16.16 -5.83
C ALA A 375 -17.64 -16.86 -6.33
N TYR A 376 -18.40 -17.42 -5.40
CA TYR A 376 -19.63 -18.16 -5.66
C TYR A 376 -20.78 -17.61 -4.82
N THR A 377 -21.90 -17.34 -5.45
CA THR A 377 -23.15 -16.98 -4.75
C THR A 377 -23.71 -18.21 -4.03
N LEU A 378 -24.07 -18.03 -2.76
CA LEU A 378 -24.62 -19.07 -1.93
C LEU A 378 -26.16 -18.97 -1.87
N ASN A 379 -26.83 -20.12 -1.70
CA ASN A 379 -28.29 -20.18 -1.55
C ASN A 379 -28.76 -20.29 -0.09
N GLY A 380 -27.88 -20.03 0.88
CA GLY A 380 -28.14 -20.06 2.31
C GLY A 380 -28.22 -21.48 2.93
N LYS A 381 -28.15 -22.55 2.14
CA LYS A 381 -28.16 -23.91 2.66
C LYS A 381 -26.78 -24.34 3.12
N MET A 382 -26.71 -24.95 4.31
CA MET A 382 -25.48 -25.54 4.83
C MET A 382 -25.71 -26.97 5.32
N ARG A 383 -24.65 -27.80 5.32
CA ARG A 383 -24.64 -29.15 5.89
C ARG A 383 -23.31 -29.41 6.58
N THR A 384 -23.35 -30.16 7.66
CA THR A 384 -22.15 -30.71 8.30
C THR A 384 -22.10 -32.20 8.00
N VAL A 385 -21.01 -32.68 7.43
CA VAL A 385 -20.78 -34.08 7.13
C VAL A 385 -19.38 -34.42 7.65
N GLU A 386 -19.26 -35.43 8.48
CA GLU A 386 -17.99 -35.87 9.10
C GLU A 386 -17.22 -34.72 9.79
N GLY A 387 -17.96 -33.84 10.47
CA GLY A 387 -17.39 -32.68 11.18
C GLY A 387 -17.02 -31.50 10.29
N VAL A 388 -17.05 -31.61 8.97
CA VAL A 388 -16.78 -30.51 8.03
C VAL A 388 -18.08 -29.84 7.62
N ARG A 389 -18.10 -28.51 7.68
CA ARG A 389 -19.23 -27.69 7.22
C ARG A 389 -19.11 -27.41 5.74
N TYR A 390 -20.21 -27.54 5.03
CA TYR A 390 -20.34 -27.27 3.60
C TYR A 390 -21.43 -26.23 3.34
N TYR A 391 -21.19 -25.32 2.41
CA TYR A 391 -22.12 -24.29 1.95
C TYR A 391 -22.57 -24.59 0.53
N ARG A 392 -23.87 -24.43 0.25
CA ARG A 392 -24.41 -24.74 -1.06
C ARG A 392 -24.46 -23.50 -1.93
N THR A 393 -23.88 -23.61 -3.12
CA THR A 393 -23.94 -22.59 -4.16
C THR A 393 -25.30 -22.57 -4.86
N THR A 394 -25.60 -21.49 -5.57
CA THR A 394 -26.85 -21.34 -6.36
C THR A 394 -26.93 -22.37 -7.49
N ASP A 395 -25.82 -22.77 -8.06
CA ASP A 395 -25.67 -23.82 -9.09
C ASP A 395 -25.62 -25.24 -8.53
N LYS A 396 -25.97 -25.41 -7.24
CA LYS A 396 -26.20 -26.68 -6.52
C LYS A 396 -24.94 -27.47 -6.12
N HIS A 397 -23.74 -26.93 -6.28
CA HIS A 397 -22.51 -27.50 -5.74
C HIS A 397 -22.37 -27.19 -4.24
N TRP A 398 -21.47 -27.90 -3.56
CA TRP A 398 -21.10 -27.65 -2.18
C TRP A 398 -19.66 -27.22 -2.06
N LEU A 399 -19.38 -26.24 -1.22
CA LEU A 399 -18.05 -25.70 -0.94
C LEU A 399 -17.69 -25.99 0.52
N SER A 400 -16.47 -26.45 0.77
CA SER A 400 -15.98 -26.70 2.13
C SER A 400 -15.70 -25.37 2.85
N ALA A 401 -16.13 -25.24 4.11
CA ALA A 401 -15.80 -24.10 4.96
C ALA A 401 -14.28 -23.89 5.15
N GLN A 402 -13.48 -24.94 4.96
CA GLN A 402 -12.03 -24.87 5.07
C GLN A 402 -11.40 -24.14 3.87
N ASP A 403 -12.05 -24.22 2.72
CA ASP A 403 -11.53 -23.72 1.45
C ASP A 403 -12.00 -22.32 1.11
N VAL A 404 -13.02 -21.81 1.81
CA VAL A 404 -13.64 -20.53 1.46
C VAL A 404 -13.66 -19.52 2.62
N GLY A 405 -13.67 -18.24 2.26
CA GLY A 405 -14.02 -17.12 3.14
C GLY A 405 -15.41 -16.61 2.78
N LEU A 406 -16.25 -16.40 3.78
CA LEU A 406 -17.62 -15.96 3.58
C LEU A 406 -17.76 -14.45 3.70
N ALA A 407 -18.46 -13.85 2.75
CA ALA A 407 -19.07 -12.52 2.89
C ALA A 407 -20.58 -12.71 3.02
N VAL A 408 -21.13 -12.36 4.19
CA VAL A 408 -22.55 -12.56 4.52
C VAL A 408 -23.10 -11.30 5.16
N PRO A 409 -24.41 -11.03 5.08
CA PRO A 409 -25.00 -9.94 5.84
C PRO A 409 -24.76 -10.12 7.34
N PRO A 410 -24.48 -9.05 8.11
CA PRO A 410 -24.24 -9.13 9.53
C PRO A 410 -25.52 -9.53 10.28
N ALA A 411 -25.35 -10.20 11.44
CA ALA A 411 -26.47 -10.56 12.29
C ALA A 411 -27.13 -9.34 12.96
N THR A 412 -26.33 -8.30 13.23
CA THR A 412 -26.79 -7.04 13.82
C THR A 412 -26.22 -5.88 13.04
N TRP A 413 -27.05 -4.88 12.78
CA TRP A 413 -26.66 -3.70 12.01
C TRP A 413 -26.12 -2.61 12.92
N PRO A 414 -25.01 -1.94 12.58
CA PRO A 414 -24.55 -0.79 13.33
C PRO A 414 -25.45 0.43 13.09
N ASP A 415 -25.40 1.41 13.99
CA ASP A 415 -26.17 2.65 13.88
C ASP A 415 -25.98 3.40 12.57
N ASP A 416 -24.80 3.34 12.00
CA ASP A 416 -24.51 3.98 10.71
C ASP A 416 -25.26 3.30 9.56
N ALA A 417 -25.50 1.99 9.63
CA ALA A 417 -26.34 1.29 8.68
C ALA A 417 -27.79 1.76 8.72
N GLU A 418 -28.34 1.94 9.93
CA GLU A 418 -29.70 2.45 10.12
C GLU A 418 -29.87 3.90 9.63
N LYS A 419 -28.79 4.69 9.67
CA LYS A 419 -28.74 6.07 9.18
C LYS A 419 -28.41 6.19 7.69
N GLY A 420 -28.28 5.08 6.97
CA GLY A 420 -27.93 5.06 5.55
C GLY A 420 -26.48 5.49 5.24
N ARG A 421 -25.59 5.50 6.24
CA ARG A 421 -24.20 5.93 6.08
C ARG A 421 -23.32 4.80 5.54
N LYS A 422 -22.15 5.19 5.05
CA LYS A 422 -21.07 4.25 4.67
C LYS A 422 -20.43 3.64 5.90
N TRP A 423 -20.16 2.33 5.83
CA TRP A 423 -19.40 1.63 6.85
C TRP A 423 -18.73 0.39 6.27
N ILE A 424 -17.72 -0.10 6.98
CA ILE A 424 -16.90 -1.26 6.60
C ILE A 424 -17.15 -2.38 7.59
N GLU A 425 -17.38 -3.58 7.08
CA GLU A 425 -17.42 -4.82 7.86
C GLU A 425 -16.22 -5.67 7.54
N ILE A 426 -15.57 -6.23 8.58
CA ILE A 426 -14.40 -7.11 8.43
C ILE A 426 -14.60 -8.34 9.32
N SER A 427 -14.66 -9.52 8.69
CA SER A 427 -14.63 -10.80 9.39
C SER A 427 -13.21 -11.34 9.47
N ILE A 428 -12.67 -11.45 10.68
CA ILE A 428 -11.31 -11.97 10.92
C ILE A 428 -11.24 -13.46 10.63
N THR A 429 -12.27 -14.22 10.96
CA THR A 429 -12.33 -15.67 10.68
C THR A 429 -12.43 -15.95 9.19
N ASN A 430 -13.24 -15.18 8.47
CA ASN A 430 -13.43 -15.37 7.03
C ASN A 430 -12.37 -14.66 6.18
N GLN A 431 -11.63 -13.71 6.76
CA GLN A 431 -10.65 -12.88 6.04
C GLN A 431 -11.31 -12.12 4.89
N THR A 432 -12.50 -11.58 5.14
CA THR A 432 -13.29 -10.83 4.18
C THR A 432 -13.57 -9.42 4.67
N LEU A 433 -13.72 -8.50 3.72
CA LEU A 433 -14.16 -7.13 3.93
C LEU A 433 -15.35 -6.86 3.03
N VAL A 434 -16.37 -6.20 3.56
CA VAL A 434 -17.54 -5.74 2.82
C VAL A 434 -17.72 -4.25 3.03
N LEU A 435 -17.93 -3.49 1.96
CA LEU A 435 -18.34 -2.10 2.01
C LEU A 435 -19.86 -2.00 1.94
N TRP A 436 -20.43 -1.15 2.79
CA TRP A 436 -21.86 -0.98 2.94
C TRP A 436 -22.29 0.48 2.80
N GLU A 437 -23.37 0.74 2.10
CA GLU A 437 -24.11 2.01 2.10
C GLU A 437 -25.46 1.75 2.79
N GLY A 438 -25.59 2.18 4.05
CA GLY A 438 -26.67 1.71 4.89
C GLY A 438 -26.66 0.19 5.02
N LYS A 439 -27.72 -0.46 4.58
CA LYS A 439 -27.87 -1.93 4.55
C LYS A 439 -27.59 -2.54 3.17
N LYS A 440 -27.18 -1.74 2.19
CA LYS A 440 -26.85 -2.20 0.84
C LYS A 440 -25.35 -2.51 0.75
N PRO A 441 -24.95 -3.76 0.46
CA PRO A 441 -23.56 -4.06 0.18
C PRO A 441 -23.18 -3.54 -1.18
N VAL A 442 -22.00 -2.89 -1.30
CA VAL A 442 -21.53 -2.31 -2.56
C VAL A 442 -20.24 -2.94 -3.06
N TYR A 443 -19.46 -3.53 -2.19
CA TYR A 443 -18.20 -4.18 -2.56
C TYR A 443 -17.85 -5.29 -1.57
N ALA A 444 -17.23 -6.38 -2.03
CA ALA A 444 -16.69 -7.43 -1.16
C ALA A 444 -15.34 -7.93 -1.67
N THR A 445 -14.42 -8.17 -0.74
CA THR A 445 -13.06 -8.63 -1.06
C THR A 445 -12.48 -9.52 0.03
N LEU A 446 -11.36 -10.21 -0.28
CA LEU A 446 -10.52 -10.90 0.68
C LEU A 446 -9.47 -9.93 1.25
N VAL A 447 -9.20 -10.06 2.53
CA VAL A 447 -8.16 -9.31 3.23
C VAL A 447 -7.16 -10.25 3.89
N SER A 448 -6.08 -9.69 4.46
CA SER A 448 -5.20 -10.42 5.36
C SER A 448 -5.08 -9.65 6.67
N THR A 449 -5.69 -10.19 7.74
CA THR A 449 -5.63 -9.63 9.09
C THR A 449 -4.40 -10.13 9.85
N GLY A 450 -4.29 -9.78 11.11
CA GLY A 450 -3.19 -10.18 11.99
C GLY A 450 -2.96 -11.70 12.01
N GLN A 451 -1.70 -12.12 11.92
CA GLN A 451 -1.33 -13.54 11.80
C GLN A 451 -1.66 -14.39 13.04
N ALA A 452 -1.83 -13.75 14.21
CA ALA A 452 -2.28 -14.45 15.41
C ALA A 452 -3.81 -14.71 15.45
N GLY A 453 -4.55 -14.32 14.38
CA GLY A 453 -5.98 -14.61 14.24
C GLY A 453 -6.83 -13.97 15.34
N LEU A 454 -7.49 -14.79 16.14
CA LEU A 454 -8.41 -14.36 17.21
C LEU A 454 -7.75 -14.20 18.59
N ASP A 455 -6.45 -14.27 18.68
CA ASP A 455 -5.68 -14.07 19.92
C ASP A 455 -5.90 -12.67 20.54
N ASP A 456 -5.31 -12.43 21.72
CA ASP A 456 -5.36 -11.12 22.37
C ASP A 456 -4.49 -10.10 21.63
N PRO A 457 -5.08 -9.04 21.04
CA PRO A 457 -4.32 -8.03 20.29
C PRO A 457 -3.29 -7.27 21.13
N LYS A 458 -3.43 -7.24 22.46
CA LYS A 458 -2.50 -6.55 23.36
C LYS A 458 -1.17 -7.29 23.50
N HIS A 459 -1.17 -8.60 23.27
CA HIS A 459 -0.02 -9.47 23.52
C HIS A 459 0.41 -10.27 22.30
N SER A 460 -0.24 -10.08 21.15
CA SER A 460 0.02 -10.82 19.93
C SER A 460 -0.10 -9.92 18.69
N THR A 461 0.12 -10.50 17.53
CA THR A 461 -0.08 -9.86 16.22
C THR A 461 -1.52 -9.99 15.71
N ALA A 462 -2.50 -10.22 16.58
CA ALA A 462 -3.92 -10.26 16.21
C ALA A 462 -4.45 -8.88 15.85
N THR A 463 -5.43 -8.83 14.96
CA THR A 463 -6.17 -7.60 14.66
C THR A 463 -7.19 -7.32 15.78
N VAL A 464 -7.29 -6.07 16.20
CA VAL A 464 -8.27 -5.64 17.20
C VAL A 464 -9.69 -5.88 16.71
N ARG A 465 -10.59 -6.29 17.63
CA ARG A 465 -12.03 -6.46 17.38
C ARG A 465 -12.81 -5.32 18.02
N GLY A 466 -13.89 -4.94 17.40
CA GLY A 466 -14.75 -3.87 17.88
C GLY A 466 -15.27 -2.95 16.78
N THR A 467 -15.76 -1.82 17.21
CA THR A 467 -16.33 -0.77 16.34
C THR A 467 -15.49 0.48 16.49
N PHE A 468 -14.93 0.94 15.38
CA PHE A 468 -13.98 2.05 15.31
C PHE A 468 -14.40 3.01 14.20
N ARG A 469 -13.72 4.17 14.12
CA ARG A 469 -13.83 5.10 12.99
C ARG A 469 -12.46 5.41 12.42
N ILE A 470 -12.41 5.63 11.13
CA ILE A 470 -11.19 6.13 10.49
C ILE A 470 -10.83 7.48 11.11
N ARG A 471 -9.64 7.59 11.67
CA ARG A 471 -9.12 8.79 12.34
C ARG A 471 -8.33 9.67 11.38
N ASN A 472 -7.55 9.05 10.50
CA ASN A 472 -6.80 9.76 9.48
C ASN A 472 -6.52 8.86 8.28
N LYS A 473 -6.26 9.51 7.16
CA LYS A 473 -5.99 8.84 5.89
C LYS A 473 -4.71 9.43 5.29
N HIS A 474 -3.86 8.57 4.75
CA HIS A 474 -2.62 8.95 4.07
C HIS A 474 -2.55 8.26 2.71
N VAL A 475 -2.27 9.02 1.66
CA VAL A 475 -1.97 8.45 0.33
C VAL A 475 -0.83 7.45 0.44
N SER A 476 0.19 7.81 1.22
CA SER A 476 1.22 6.88 1.65
C SER A 476 1.92 7.36 2.92
N ALA A 477 2.43 6.43 3.72
CA ALA A 477 3.27 6.74 4.87
C ALA A 477 4.26 5.61 5.15
N MET A 478 5.27 5.90 5.97
CA MET A 478 6.23 4.91 6.43
C MET A 478 5.59 3.99 7.45
N MET A 479 5.84 2.69 7.34
CA MET A 479 5.56 1.70 8.39
C MET A 479 6.82 0.94 8.75
N ASP A 480 7.09 0.81 10.04
CA ASP A 480 8.19 -0.01 10.52
C ASP A 480 7.80 -0.81 11.78
N SER A 481 8.49 -1.92 12.02
CA SER A 481 8.19 -2.82 13.13
C SER A 481 8.51 -2.22 14.51
N ASN A 482 9.17 -1.07 14.59
CA ASN A 482 9.53 -0.43 15.85
C ASN A 482 8.43 0.51 16.36
N GLU A 483 7.43 0.84 15.54
CA GLU A 483 6.32 1.71 15.95
C GLU A 483 5.43 1.08 17.02
N SER A 484 5.32 -0.25 17.06
CA SER A 484 4.55 -0.97 18.09
C SER A 484 5.17 -0.92 19.49
N SER A 485 6.45 -0.57 19.62
CA SER A 485 7.14 -0.46 20.92
C SER A 485 7.05 0.94 21.54
N SER A 486 6.48 1.93 20.87
CA SER A 486 6.39 3.32 21.35
C SER A 486 5.10 3.68 22.10
N VAL A 487 4.19 2.75 22.34
CA VAL A 487 2.96 2.95 23.12
C VAL A 487 3.25 2.97 24.65
N GLY A 488 4.41 3.35 25.08
CA GLY A 488 4.70 3.41 26.53
C GLY A 488 6.01 4.03 26.98
N GLY A 489 6.73 4.79 26.17
CA GLY A 489 8.00 5.34 26.62
C GLY A 489 8.47 6.55 25.81
N HIS A 490 8.87 7.59 26.50
CA HIS A 490 9.50 8.78 25.95
C HIS A 490 10.62 8.41 24.97
N ALA A 491 10.48 8.87 23.73
CA ALA A 491 11.47 8.68 22.68
C ALA A 491 12.77 9.41 23.04
N ASN A 492 13.82 8.65 23.25
CA ASN A 492 15.18 9.17 23.25
C ASN A 492 15.68 9.15 21.80
N THR A 493 15.79 10.34 21.21
CA THR A 493 16.22 10.59 19.84
C THR A 493 17.73 10.43 19.74
N THR A 494 18.20 9.35 19.13
CA THR A 494 19.51 9.31 18.50
C THR A 494 19.45 8.51 17.20
N GLY A 495 19.45 9.22 16.06
CA GLY A 495 19.97 8.77 14.78
C GLY A 495 19.01 7.99 13.87
N GLY A 496 18.30 8.70 12.99
CA GLY A 496 17.58 8.17 11.85
C GLY A 496 16.27 8.93 11.62
N GLY A 497 16.34 10.08 10.92
CA GLY A 497 15.17 10.90 10.65
C GLY A 497 14.12 10.16 9.85
N SER A 498 13.15 9.59 10.54
CA SER A 498 11.85 9.26 9.98
C SER A 498 11.05 10.55 9.91
N ALA A 499 10.52 10.90 8.74
CA ALA A 499 9.41 11.85 8.69
C ALA A 499 8.27 11.22 9.50
N ARG A 500 8.30 11.44 10.78
CA ARG A 500 7.21 11.10 11.68
C ARG A 500 6.04 11.91 11.19
N ALA A 501 5.00 11.28 10.67
CA ALA A 501 3.72 11.94 10.53
C ALA A 501 3.43 12.52 11.90
N ALA A 502 3.60 13.84 12.03
CA ALA A 502 3.39 14.55 13.28
C ALA A 502 1.89 14.64 13.52
N ILE A 503 1.32 13.52 13.96
CA ILE A 503 -0.05 13.43 14.43
C ILE A 503 0.05 13.70 15.92
N GLY A 504 -0.32 14.91 16.33
CA GLY A 504 -0.43 15.28 17.73
C GLY A 504 -1.51 14.43 18.39
N ASP A 505 -1.12 13.66 19.39
CA ASP A 505 -2.02 13.17 20.45
C ASP A 505 -2.41 14.37 21.33
N ASP A 506 -3.32 15.22 20.85
CA ASP A 506 -3.95 16.29 21.63
C ASP A 506 -5.43 16.00 21.85
N ASP A 507 -5.75 14.80 22.36
CA ASP A 507 -7.09 14.53 22.88
C ASP A 507 -7.01 13.85 24.26
N ARG A 508 -6.40 14.57 25.24
CA ARG A 508 -6.52 14.28 26.67
C ARG A 508 -7.28 15.38 27.37
N SER A 509 -8.54 15.55 27.04
CA SER A 509 -9.46 16.29 27.89
C SER A 509 -10.88 15.81 27.70
N ALA A 510 -11.29 14.76 28.41
CA ALA A 510 -12.64 14.64 28.98
C ALA A 510 -12.74 13.39 29.86
N ALA A 511 -13.27 13.63 31.06
CA ALA A 511 -13.81 12.66 32.01
C ALA A 511 -12.85 11.96 32.97
N LYS A 512 -12.65 12.64 34.06
CA LYS A 512 -12.24 12.10 35.35
C LYS A 512 -13.46 11.52 36.07
N PRO A 513 -13.53 10.24 36.44
CA PRO A 513 -14.48 9.80 37.45
C PRO A 513 -13.83 9.96 38.83
N ALA A 514 -14.62 10.42 39.78
CA ALA A 514 -14.25 10.68 41.15
C ALA A 514 -13.86 9.42 41.90
N SER A 515 -12.77 9.50 42.64
CA SER A 515 -12.39 8.52 43.68
C SER A 515 -13.08 8.85 45.01
N PRO A 516 -13.41 7.86 45.81
CA PRO A 516 -13.61 8.08 47.25
C PRO A 516 -12.31 7.85 48.03
N ALA A 517 -12.07 8.76 48.96
CA ALA A 517 -10.99 8.76 49.92
C ALA A 517 -11.16 7.68 51.00
N THR A 518 -10.06 7.09 51.45
CA THR A 518 -9.82 6.79 52.87
C THR A 518 -8.34 6.58 53.17
N ALA A 519 -7.93 7.15 54.11
CA ALA A 519 -6.93 7.45 55.07
C ALA A 519 -5.93 6.35 55.50
N ALA A 520 -4.75 6.89 55.84
CA ALA A 520 -3.93 6.65 57.02
C ALA A 520 -2.62 5.81 56.88
N ALA A 521 -1.51 6.50 56.95
CA ALA A 521 -0.42 6.43 57.96
C ALA A 521 0.48 5.20 58.01
N GLY A 522 1.80 5.47 57.97
CA GLY A 522 2.81 4.55 58.54
C GLY A 522 4.23 4.84 58.08
N LYS A 523 4.98 5.52 58.95
CA LYS A 523 6.41 5.85 58.86
C LYS A 523 7.32 4.62 58.93
N GLY A 524 8.51 4.70 58.34
CA GLY A 524 9.61 3.80 58.69
C GLY A 524 10.87 4.02 57.85
N LYS A 525 11.84 4.79 58.37
CA LYS A 525 13.21 4.90 57.92
C LYS A 525 14.00 3.64 58.31
N THR A 526 15.03 3.24 57.52
CA THR A 526 16.45 3.22 57.92
C THR A 526 17.33 2.52 56.88
N HIS A 527 18.36 3.15 56.53
CA HIS A 527 19.80 2.93 56.34
C HIS A 527 20.40 1.49 56.40
N ALA A 528 21.29 1.17 55.48
CA ALA A 528 22.77 1.00 55.54
C ALA A 528 23.21 0.03 54.45
N LYS A 529 24.09 0.33 53.57
CA LYS A 529 25.54 0.46 53.46
C LYS A 529 26.32 -0.87 53.49
N ALA A 530 27.06 -1.09 52.43
CA ALA A 530 28.45 -1.47 52.26
C ALA A 530 28.89 -2.92 52.06
N GLY A 531 29.76 -3.07 51.08
CA GLY A 531 30.97 -3.89 51.06
C GLY A 531 30.77 -5.24 50.36
N GLY A 532 31.55 -5.65 49.46
CA GLY A 532 32.88 -5.40 48.97
C GLY A 532 33.57 -6.71 48.63
N LYS A 533 34.28 -6.72 47.51
CA LYS A 533 35.50 -7.49 47.20
C LYS A 533 35.46 -8.96 46.74
N ASP A 534 35.95 -9.09 45.51
CA ASP A 534 37.08 -9.90 45.03
C ASP A 534 37.05 -11.43 45.13
N ALA A 535 37.17 -12.15 44.02
CA ALA A 535 38.42 -12.74 43.57
C ALA A 535 38.30 -13.86 42.54
N LYS A 536 39.13 -13.70 41.49
CA LYS A 536 39.99 -14.69 40.82
C LYS A 536 39.45 -15.97 40.16
N ALA A 537 39.76 -15.95 38.89
CA ALA A 537 40.21 -16.99 37.95
C ALA A 537 40.59 -18.38 38.44
N ALA A 538 40.19 -19.39 37.64
CA ALA A 538 41.02 -20.58 37.40
C ALA A 538 40.72 -21.18 36.01
N LYS A 539 41.82 -21.51 35.32
CA LYS A 539 41.98 -22.20 34.03
C LYS A 539 41.80 -23.71 34.16
N GLY A 540 41.51 -24.33 33.01
CA GLY A 540 41.81 -25.72 32.66
C GLY A 540 40.54 -26.59 32.60
N ASP A 541 40.32 -27.51 31.70
CA ASP A 541 41.20 -28.30 30.86
C ASP A 541 40.34 -28.98 29.76
N LYS A 542 41.03 -29.50 28.76
CA LYS A 542 40.54 -30.20 27.56
C LYS A 542 39.88 -31.56 27.91
N GLY A 543 38.92 -31.95 27.05
CA GLY A 543 38.78 -33.39 26.86
C GLY A 543 37.43 -33.87 26.34
N ALA A 544 37.50 -34.45 25.16
CA ALA A 544 36.71 -35.60 24.68
C ALA A 544 35.28 -35.39 24.08
N LYS A 545 35.19 -35.62 22.77
CA LYS A 545 33.98 -36.08 22.06
C LYS A 545 33.49 -37.43 22.64
N PRO A 546 32.21 -37.67 22.59
CA PRO A 546 31.74 -38.94 22.10
C PRO A 546 30.79 -38.83 20.88
N LYS A 547 30.82 -39.93 20.14
CA LYS A 547 30.12 -40.28 18.92
C LYS A 547 28.62 -40.46 19.15
N ALA A 548 27.95 -40.32 18.00
CA ALA A 548 26.62 -40.74 17.60
C ALA A 548 25.90 -41.86 18.36
N ASP A 549 24.62 -41.71 18.56
CA ASP A 549 23.48 -42.46 18.00
C ASP A 549 22.24 -42.20 18.86
N ALA A 550 21.15 -41.75 18.23
CA ALA A 550 19.83 -42.35 18.38
C ALA A 550 18.77 -41.49 17.72
N LYS A 551 18.13 -42.04 16.74
CA LYS A 551 16.85 -41.61 16.18
C LYS A 551 15.81 -41.49 17.30
N ALA A 552 15.28 -40.28 17.51
CA ALA A 552 13.99 -40.11 18.15
C ALA A 552 13.04 -39.58 17.07
N GLY A 553 11.95 -40.29 16.84
CA GLY A 553 10.92 -39.97 15.87
C GLY A 553 10.22 -38.66 16.25
N ALA A 554 10.10 -37.77 15.28
CA ALA A 554 9.34 -36.54 15.41
C ALA A 554 7.84 -36.83 15.51
N ALA A 555 7.17 -36.14 16.42
CA ALA A 555 5.71 -36.18 16.56
C ALA A 555 5.03 -35.59 15.29
N PRO A 556 3.85 -36.06 14.89
CA PRO A 556 3.19 -35.57 13.70
C PRO A 556 2.61 -34.18 13.98
N GLY A 557 3.17 -33.14 13.29
CA GLY A 557 2.68 -31.78 13.36
C GLY A 557 3.72 -30.67 13.40
N GLU A 558 4.99 -30.97 13.59
CA GLU A 558 6.04 -29.96 13.64
C GLU A 558 6.54 -29.66 12.21
N LYS A 559 6.23 -28.44 11.74
CA LYS A 559 6.78 -27.93 10.49
C LYS A 559 8.28 -27.76 10.63
N ILE A 560 9.03 -28.63 9.97
CA ILE A 560 10.49 -28.51 9.85
C ILE A 560 10.79 -27.23 9.08
N ILE A 561 11.23 -26.19 9.79
CA ILE A 561 11.79 -24.98 9.17
C ILE A 561 13.22 -25.33 8.76
N PRO A 562 13.58 -25.29 7.47
CA PRO A 562 14.94 -25.59 7.04
C PRO A 562 15.91 -24.58 7.70
N LYS A 563 16.93 -25.10 8.37
CA LYS A 563 18.05 -24.28 8.84
C LYS A 563 18.74 -23.65 7.64
N ARG A 564 18.87 -22.32 7.71
CA ARG A 564 19.49 -21.47 6.71
C ARG A 564 20.96 -21.85 6.50
N GLY A 565 21.33 -22.16 5.27
CA GLY A 565 22.74 -22.17 4.86
C GLY A 565 23.24 -20.71 4.80
N ASP A 566 24.29 -20.40 5.53
CA ASP A 566 24.96 -19.10 5.47
C ASP A 566 25.56 -18.92 4.07
N GLY A 567 24.97 -18.07 3.25
CA GLY A 567 25.59 -17.61 2.02
C GLY A 567 24.81 -17.72 0.71
N GLU A 568 23.60 -18.30 0.67
CA GLU A 568 22.81 -18.31 -0.57
C GLU A 568 22.08 -16.98 -0.79
N TYR A 569 22.53 -16.28 -1.80
CA TYR A 569 21.91 -15.10 -2.36
C TYR A 569 20.56 -15.51 -2.97
N GLY A 570 19.46 -15.09 -2.37
CA GLY A 570 18.12 -15.32 -2.95
C GLY A 570 17.12 -16.08 -2.09
N VAL A 571 17.52 -16.76 -1.02
CA VAL A 571 16.58 -17.40 -0.10
C VAL A 571 15.97 -16.34 0.80
N THR A 572 14.75 -15.95 0.52
CA THR A 572 14.02 -14.93 1.27
C THR A 572 13.21 -15.57 2.38
N ARG A 573 13.35 -15.09 3.62
CA ARG A 573 12.24 -15.13 4.57
C ARG A 573 11.02 -14.51 3.89
N ARG A 574 9.83 -14.98 4.20
CA ARG A 574 8.61 -14.35 3.73
C ARG A 574 8.70 -12.85 4.00
N ARG A 575 8.46 -12.05 2.96
CA ARG A 575 8.43 -10.59 3.08
C ARG A 575 7.39 -10.22 4.13
N GLY A 576 7.73 -9.34 5.08
CA GLY A 576 6.85 -8.95 6.18
C GLY A 576 6.93 -9.85 7.43
N GLU A 577 7.82 -10.86 7.50
CA GLU A 577 8.11 -11.61 8.71
C GLU A 577 9.33 -11.02 9.45
N GLY A 578 9.21 -10.77 10.75
CA GLY A 578 10.25 -10.17 11.59
C GLY A 578 10.26 -8.65 11.53
N THR A 579 11.42 -8.03 11.79
CA THR A 579 11.57 -6.58 11.68
C THR A 579 11.46 -6.14 10.23
N PHE A 580 10.59 -5.15 9.97
CA PHE A 580 10.37 -4.59 8.65
C PHE A 580 10.51 -3.07 8.66
N GLN A 581 10.83 -2.52 7.50
CA GLN A 581 10.78 -1.09 7.22
C GLN A 581 10.21 -0.92 5.81
N LEU A 582 9.03 -0.35 5.70
CA LEU A 582 8.31 -0.15 4.45
C LEU A 582 8.10 1.34 4.26
N ARG A 583 8.72 1.92 3.23
CA ARG A 583 8.58 3.33 2.90
C ARG A 583 7.37 3.53 2.00
N ASP A 584 6.58 4.57 2.30
CA ASP A 584 5.39 4.95 1.53
C ASP A 584 4.41 3.80 1.29
N VAL A 585 4.03 3.07 2.35
CA VAL A 585 2.95 2.08 2.28
C VAL A 585 1.68 2.77 1.78
N PRO A 586 1.03 2.25 0.71
CA PRO A 586 -0.06 2.98 0.06
C PRO A 586 -1.38 2.92 0.81
N TYR A 587 -2.16 3.99 0.70
CA TYR A 587 -3.59 4.06 1.04
C TYR A 587 -3.89 3.66 2.48
N ILE A 588 -3.13 4.23 3.42
CA ILE A 588 -3.26 3.93 4.84
C ILE A 588 -4.46 4.68 5.42
N GLN A 589 -5.26 3.97 6.22
CA GLN A 589 -6.42 4.48 6.94
C GLN A 589 -6.37 3.96 8.37
N TYR A 590 -5.86 4.76 9.29
CA TYR A 590 -5.81 4.40 10.70
C TYR A 590 -7.20 4.52 11.34
N PHE A 591 -7.65 3.47 12.01
CA PHE A 591 -8.93 3.43 12.73
C PHE A 591 -8.74 3.23 14.24
N GLU A 592 -7.61 2.66 14.68
CA GLU A 592 -7.20 2.57 16.08
C GLU A 592 -5.68 2.71 16.17
N SER A 593 -5.14 2.97 17.38
CA SER A 593 -3.70 3.15 17.62
C SER A 593 -2.89 1.96 17.09
N GLY A 594 -2.07 2.19 16.05
CA GLY A 594 -1.26 1.16 15.40
C GLY A 594 -2.02 0.23 14.44
N TYR A 595 -3.34 0.35 14.28
CA TYR A 595 -4.15 -0.48 13.39
C TYR A 595 -4.71 0.33 12.22
N ALA A 596 -4.48 -0.16 11.02
CA ALA A 596 -4.91 0.50 9.79
C ALA A 596 -5.37 -0.51 8.73
N LEU A 597 -6.22 -0.03 7.80
CA LEU A 597 -6.35 -0.64 6.48
C LEU A 597 -5.27 -0.02 5.58
N HIS A 598 -4.62 -0.82 4.75
CA HIS A 598 -3.63 -0.32 3.79
C HIS A 598 -3.34 -1.33 2.68
N ALA A 599 -2.76 -0.87 1.56
CA ALA A 599 -2.30 -1.76 0.50
C ALA A 599 -1.09 -2.58 0.96
N ALA A 600 -1.08 -3.87 0.63
CA ALA A 600 0.08 -4.74 0.81
C ALA A 600 0.58 -5.18 -0.56
N TYR A 601 1.57 -4.47 -1.11
CA TYR A 601 2.19 -4.81 -2.39
C TYR A 601 3.19 -5.97 -2.29
N TRP A 602 3.59 -6.36 -1.07
CA TRP A 602 4.65 -7.34 -0.78
C TRP A 602 4.20 -8.79 -0.65
N HIS A 603 2.92 -9.06 -0.75
CA HIS A 603 2.39 -10.44 -0.76
C HIS A 603 1.16 -10.56 -1.64
N ASP A 604 0.87 -11.81 -2.02
CA ASP A 604 -0.28 -12.16 -2.82
C ASP A 604 -0.98 -13.40 -2.21
N VAL A 605 -1.42 -13.28 -0.95
CA VAL A 605 -2.06 -14.38 -0.20
C VAL A 605 -3.27 -13.89 0.60
N PHE A 606 -4.07 -13.00 -0.01
CA PHE A 606 -5.30 -12.51 0.60
C PHE A 606 -6.28 -13.67 0.86
N GLY A 607 -7.04 -13.59 1.95
CA GLY A 607 -7.85 -14.67 2.48
C GLY A 607 -7.17 -15.48 3.60
N THR A 608 -5.94 -15.10 3.98
CA THR A 608 -5.16 -15.73 5.08
C THR A 608 -4.57 -14.69 6.02
N PRO A 609 -4.57 -14.91 7.34
CA PRO A 609 -3.92 -14.01 8.30
C PRO A 609 -2.42 -13.86 8.02
N ARG A 610 -1.90 -12.63 7.94
CA ARG A 610 -0.51 -12.35 7.54
C ARG A 610 0.15 -11.16 8.20
N SER A 611 -0.63 -10.18 8.66
CA SER A 611 -0.12 -8.91 9.15
C SER A 611 0.32 -8.96 10.61
N HIS A 612 0.88 -7.87 11.11
CA HIS A 612 1.19 -7.68 12.53
C HIS A 612 0.04 -6.97 13.29
N GLY A 613 -1.18 -7.01 12.73
CA GLY A 613 -2.39 -6.43 13.32
C GLY A 613 -3.20 -5.59 12.34
N CYS A 614 -2.58 -4.93 11.38
CA CYS A 614 -3.27 -4.19 10.32
C CYS A 614 -4.11 -5.09 9.43
N VAL A 615 -5.03 -4.50 8.69
CA VAL A 615 -5.84 -5.16 7.66
C VAL A 615 -5.20 -4.88 6.30
N ASN A 616 -4.52 -5.88 5.75
CA ASN A 616 -3.86 -5.80 4.46
C ASN A 616 -4.86 -6.04 3.33
N LEU A 617 -4.89 -5.14 2.37
CA LEU A 617 -5.70 -5.23 1.15
C LEU A 617 -4.78 -5.40 -0.08
N ALA A 618 -5.30 -6.03 -1.12
CA ALA A 618 -4.68 -5.97 -2.44
C ALA A 618 -4.61 -4.50 -2.92
N PRO A 619 -3.61 -4.11 -3.71
CA PRO A 619 -3.44 -2.71 -4.09
C PRO A 619 -4.68 -2.07 -4.72
N VAL A 620 -5.36 -2.77 -5.61
CA VAL A 620 -6.60 -2.29 -6.26
C VAL A 620 -7.71 -2.10 -5.22
N ASP A 621 -7.87 -3.04 -4.29
CA ASP A 621 -8.86 -2.96 -3.23
C ASP A 621 -8.56 -1.80 -2.26
N ALA A 622 -7.30 -1.64 -1.88
CA ALA A 622 -6.88 -0.57 -0.99
C ALA A 622 -7.16 0.81 -1.61
N HIS A 623 -6.87 0.97 -2.90
CA HIS A 623 -7.23 2.17 -3.66
C HIS A 623 -8.74 2.39 -3.64
N ARG A 624 -9.53 1.35 -4.01
CA ARG A 624 -11.00 1.40 -4.02
C ARG A 624 -11.57 1.82 -2.67
N VAL A 625 -11.13 1.18 -1.58
CA VAL A 625 -11.57 1.46 -0.21
C VAL A 625 -11.14 2.87 0.22
N PHE A 626 -9.91 3.29 -0.10
CA PHE A 626 -9.37 4.58 0.31
C PHE A 626 -10.16 5.76 -0.29
N PHE A 627 -10.52 5.71 -1.57
CA PHE A 627 -11.27 6.78 -2.21
C PHE A 627 -12.78 6.72 -1.94
N TRP A 628 -13.30 5.57 -1.53
CA TRP A 628 -14.70 5.43 -1.15
C TRP A 628 -14.99 5.91 0.28
N THR A 629 -14.05 5.79 1.22
CA THR A 629 -14.24 6.14 2.64
C THR A 629 -14.17 7.65 2.91
N ASP A 630 -14.84 8.07 3.98
CA ASP A 630 -14.81 9.44 4.50
C ASP A 630 -13.75 9.59 5.62
N PRO A 631 -13.19 10.82 5.83
CA PRO A 631 -13.33 11.95 4.95
C PRO A 631 -12.56 11.75 3.64
N PRO A 632 -12.99 12.36 2.53
CA PRO A 632 -12.19 12.36 1.31
C PRO A 632 -10.89 13.12 1.53
N VAL A 633 -9.79 12.63 0.97
CA VAL A 633 -8.53 13.38 0.95
C VAL A 633 -8.68 14.52 -0.07
N PRO A 634 -8.48 15.79 0.33
CA PRO A 634 -8.62 16.92 -0.60
C PRO A 634 -7.63 16.85 -1.76
N VAL A 635 -8.01 17.46 -2.89
CA VAL A 635 -7.17 17.51 -4.09
C VAL A 635 -5.80 18.12 -3.75
N GLY A 636 -4.73 17.42 -4.14
CA GLY A 636 -3.36 17.82 -3.85
C GLY A 636 -2.88 17.52 -2.42
N TRP A 637 -3.76 17.10 -1.50
CA TRP A 637 -3.32 16.70 -0.17
C TRP A 637 -2.78 15.26 -0.19
N HIS A 638 -1.85 15.01 0.71
CA HIS A 638 -1.29 13.67 0.90
C HIS A 638 -1.89 12.94 2.12
N ALA A 639 -2.41 13.69 3.07
CA ALA A 639 -3.13 13.15 4.21
C ALA A 639 -4.22 14.09 4.71
N VAL A 640 -5.21 13.51 5.40
CA VAL A 640 -6.29 14.23 6.07
C VAL A 640 -6.58 13.59 7.42
N ASN A 641 -6.82 14.41 8.43
CA ASN A 641 -7.28 14.00 9.76
C ASN A 641 -8.81 14.12 9.82
N ALA A 642 -9.50 13.05 10.20
CA ALA A 642 -10.94 13.09 10.43
C ALA A 642 -11.29 13.94 11.66
N GLY A 643 -12.48 14.53 11.67
CA GLY A 643 -13.00 15.35 12.77
C GLY A 643 -13.94 16.45 12.29
N GLU A 644 -14.31 17.36 13.17
CA GLU A 644 -15.27 18.44 12.88
C GLU A 644 -14.91 19.26 11.64
N ASP A 645 -13.60 19.51 11.43
CA ASP A 645 -13.13 20.39 10.36
C ASP A 645 -13.12 19.70 8.99
N MET A 646 -12.85 18.39 8.93
CA MET A 646 -12.65 17.64 7.69
C MET A 646 -13.72 16.58 7.44
N GLY A 647 -14.63 16.38 8.39
CA GLY A 647 -15.67 15.35 8.35
C GLY A 647 -15.36 14.14 9.20
N GLU A 648 -16.43 13.45 9.64
CA GLU A 648 -16.34 12.24 10.45
C GLU A 648 -15.81 11.06 9.60
N GLY A 649 -14.94 10.25 10.19
CA GLY A 649 -14.41 9.07 9.50
C GLY A 649 -15.43 7.94 9.36
N THR A 650 -15.35 7.19 8.28
CA THR A 650 -16.16 6.01 8.02
C THR A 650 -16.03 5.00 9.17
N LEU A 651 -17.14 4.42 9.59
CA LEU A 651 -17.21 3.38 10.61
C LEU A 651 -16.56 2.09 10.12
N VAL A 652 -15.79 1.43 10.98
CA VAL A 652 -15.14 0.13 10.72
C VAL A 652 -15.53 -0.84 11.83
N VAL A 653 -16.19 -1.92 11.47
CA VAL A 653 -16.63 -2.98 12.38
C VAL A 653 -15.80 -4.23 12.12
N LEU A 654 -15.05 -4.66 13.13
CA LEU A 654 -14.24 -5.88 13.07
C LEU A 654 -14.77 -6.93 14.05
N HIS A 655 -15.04 -8.11 13.54
CA HIS A 655 -15.58 -9.23 14.33
C HIS A 655 -14.92 -10.56 13.94
N GLU A 656 -15.29 -11.62 14.66
CA GLU A 656 -14.81 -13.00 14.40
C GLU A 656 -15.17 -13.55 13.04
#